data_3623baa21c5d88e4bd77554640090fa7
#
_entry.id   3623baa21c5d88e4bd77554640090fa7
#
_cell.length_a   1.000
_cell.length_b   1.000
_cell.length_c   1.000
_cell.angle_alpha   90.00
_cell.angle_beta   90.00
_cell.angle_gamma   90.00
#
_symmetry.space_group_name_H-M   'P 1'
#
loop_
_entity.id
_entity.type
_entity.pdbx_description
1 polymer ?
#
loop_
_entity_poly.entity_id
_entity_poly.type
_entity_poly.pdbx_seq_one_letter_code
_entity_poly.pdbx_strand_id
1 'polypeptide(L)'
;MQNKTSSVFPIQRTAGRLPGRLRKNSHVAILGSLFVTSFVLHATAAARTVTFSDSGDFLMGIKAMGNVHGPGYPLYIMTAKLFSCLVPFGSLAFRVSLYTGLLASVSACLVYWIVYRLAHSRIGGVAAGLAFAFSYTFFYQSVIPETYSLSTMLIAIMIIMALRWERMLNAGRKESADNALCIFALALGLSLSNHFSVLFILPAFFFFAADTNWREAFAPRNLIRMIAFFALGLLPYLYIPVAAFRGPAYNYGDPSTLIRWFHHITVYYQRGGLFGYPYRFLPGRLGRYFGSLTTEFPYFWWLVPLGFLASFGKRNKKYPVFILFLFLLALVPVMTYAQIEPVLRAHFYNESYMIISVWIGFGVAFLVWLVRRVFERADPLVEYAAIVAVSCLALLCPLCALVIHYDKVDKSNYTYARDMARDMLTTADRDGVVIVDDDNVIFPLLYTQVDEKLRTDVRVVSSISAGVPGFQGSDLLSYTPPGYVSVAGNDLYTQLIDRNFVRLPVYTTDPSIIHYDWNSTWLGFLVRVSPGGSVRPAARPGPTRLPGADTKAYKDSDARSTIQLPSALKASALYGQKEYAGAGAIYGNIIPNFQKNIYVPTLYSCGTYSQLYDIWGDILNLQRKYEDTISSLTKAPVIDPNYYSTTLARAYASVGRYADALNEFDKYLAFQPNNSSARTDLADTYIKVNDYPHASAELKRVLSVDQSNQRAHLLYARVLFNEGNGAEARRELEKTINLDPASDEATIARDYLKRLSQ
;
A
#
# COMPACT_ATOMS: atom_id res chain seq x y z
N MET A 1 -6.35 4.66 53.05
CA MET A 1 -6.24 3.54 52.09
C MET A 1 -5.03 3.77 51.20
N GLN A 2 -4.02 2.92 51.31
CA GLN A 2 -2.71 3.11 50.66
C GLN A 2 -2.82 2.95 49.17
N ASN A 3 -2.28 3.92 48.40
CA ASN A 3 -2.13 3.93 46.97
C ASN A 3 -1.41 2.66 46.46
N LYS A 4 -2.14 1.63 46.02
CA LYS A 4 -1.59 0.52 45.25
C LYS A 4 -1.42 0.99 43.81
N THR A 5 -0.23 1.49 43.47
CA THR A 5 0.16 1.77 42.09
C THR A 5 0.16 0.47 41.29
N SER A 6 -0.71 0.36 40.32
CA SER A 6 -0.83 -0.76 39.38
C SER A 6 0.32 -0.74 38.38
N SER A 7 1.44 -1.39 38.69
CA SER A 7 2.50 -1.66 37.70
C SER A 7 2.33 -3.06 37.09
N VAL A 8 2.71 -3.30 35.85
CA VAL A 8 2.62 -4.62 35.17
C VAL A 8 3.57 -5.65 35.80
N PHE A 9 4.59 -5.26 36.56
CA PHE A 9 5.47 -6.16 37.28
C PHE A 9 5.49 -5.84 38.81
N PRO A 10 5.63 -6.84 39.69
CA PRO A 10 5.75 -6.62 41.13
C PRO A 10 7.14 -6.06 41.45
N ILE A 11 7.31 -4.74 41.28
CA ILE A 11 8.54 -4.08 41.68
C ILE A 11 8.44 -3.80 43.19
N GLN A 12 9.12 -4.62 43.99
CA GLN A 12 9.42 -4.26 45.36
C GLN A 12 10.30 -2.99 45.36
N ARG A 13 9.90 -2.00 46.21
CA ARG A 13 10.57 -0.71 46.35
C ARG A 13 11.86 -0.87 47.15
N THR A 14 12.91 -1.38 46.57
CA THR A 14 14.23 -1.50 47.25
C THR A 14 15.37 -0.82 46.51
N ALA A 15 15.11 0.09 45.60
CA ALA A 15 16.14 0.99 45.08
C ALA A 15 15.98 2.34 45.79
N GLY A 16 17.07 2.86 46.41
CA GLY A 16 17.12 4.12 47.07
C GLY A 16 16.37 5.22 46.31
N ARG A 17 15.47 5.93 46.99
CA ARG A 17 14.65 6.98 46.40
C ARG A 17 15.57 8.12 45.95
N LEU A 18 15.91 8.19 44.66
CA LEU A 18 16.42 9.43 44.10
C LEU A 18 15.44 10.58 44.45
N PRO A 19 15.94 11.73 44.93
CA PRO A 19 15.11 12.89 45.17
C PRO A 19 14.24 13.21 43.95
N GLY A 20 13.00 13.65 44.17
CA GLY A 20 12.01 13.84 43.10
C GLY A 20 12.49 14.70 41.91
N ARG A 21 13.38 15.68 42.16
CA ARG A 21 14.05 16.48 41.12
C ARG A 21 15.01 15.65 40.26
N LEU A 22 15.85 14.81 40.83
CA LEU A 22 16.78 13.95 40.11
C LEU A 22 16.03 12.90 39.27
N ARG A 23 14.90 12.39 39.76
CA ARG A 23 14.05 11.46 39.03
C ARG A 23 13.37 12.13 37.83
N LYS A 24 12.92 13.38 37.97
CA LYS A 24 12.33 14.17 36.87
C LYS A 24 13.39 14.50 35.81
N ASN A 25 14.55 14.95 36.23
CA ASN A 25 15.64 15.31 35.32
C ASN A 25 16.15 14.11 34.50
N SER A 26 16.16 12.89 35.08
CA SER A 26 16.57 11.70 34.34
C SER A 26 15.59 11.30 33.23
N HIS A 27 14.27 11.54 33.38
CA HIS A 27 13.33 11.29 32.26
C HIS A 27 13.50 12.32 31.15
N VAL A 28 13.73 13.59 31.49
CA VAL A 28 14.00 14.64 30.51
C VAL A 28 15.26 14.30 29.70
N ALA A 29 16.33 13.87 30.39
CA ALA A 29 17.56 13.47 29.72
C ALA A 29 17.35 12.26 28.81
N ILE A 30 16.64 11.21 29.23
CA ILE A 30 16.33 10.02 28.40
C ILE A 30 15.52 10.42 27.21
N LEU A 31 14.44 11.18 27.39
CA LEU A 31 13.59 11.62 26.28
C LEU A 31 14.34 12.52 25.30
N GLY A 32 15.16 13.45 25.82
CA GLY A 32 16.02 14.29 24.99
C GLY A 32 17.03 13.50 24.18
N SER A 33 17.71 12.53 24.80
CA SER A 33 18.65 11.65 24.08
C SER A 33 17.94 10.78 23.03
N LEU A 34 16.80 10.16 23.39
CA LEU A 34 16.02 9.36 22.46
C LEU A 34 15.54 10.19 21.27
N PHE A 35 15.00 11.38 21.53
CA PHE A 35 14.56 12.30 20.50
C PHE A 35 15.70 12.72 19.58
N VAL A 36 16.81 13.22 20.13
CA VAL A 36 17.94 13.72 19.35
C VAL A 36 18.56 12.59 18.50
N THR A 37 18.80 11.42 19.11
CA THR A 37 19.35 10.27 18.36
C THR A 37 18.42 9.85 17.23
N SER A 38 17.13 9.69 17.51
CA SER A 38 16.14 9.32 16.49
C SER A 38 16.08 10.38 15.40
N PHE A 39 15.93 11.67 15.75
CA PHE A 39 15.78 12.76 14.78
C PHE A 39 17.01 12.93 13.90
N VAL A 40 18.23 12.87 14.45
CA VAL A 40 19.45 12.98 13.67
C VAL A 40 19.54 11.86 12.64
N LEU A 41 19.23 10.62 13.02
CA LEU A 41 19.28 9.48 12.12
C LEU A 41 18.21 9.55 11.01
N HIS A 42 16.99 10.00 11.33
CA HIS A 42 15.97 10.25 10.32
C HIS A 42 16.38 11.41 9.39
N ALA A 43 16.95 12.49 9.92
CA ALA A 43 17.37 13.64 9.14
C ALA A 43 18.54 13.33 8.18
N THR A 44 19.48 12.48 8.60
CA THR A 44 20.60 12.05 7.71
C THR A 44 20.10 11.19 6.57
N ALA A 45 19.13 10.30 6.82
CA ALA A 45 18.53 9.42 5.82
C ALA A 45 17.40 10.06 5.00
N ALA A 46 16.99 11.30 5.32
CA ALA A 46 15.85 11.99 4.71
C ALA A 46 16.00 12.20 3.21
N ALA A 47 14.93 11.97 2.46
CA ALA A 47 14.88 12.16 1.01
C ALA A 47 15.16 13.63 0.63
N ARG A 48 16.02 13.83 -0.35
CA ARG A 48 16.40 15.16 -0.89
C ARG A 48 15.55 15.56 -2.10
N THR A 49 14.91 14.61 -2.75
CA THR A 49 14.06 14.80 -3.92
C THR A 49 12.76 14.02 -3.75
N VAL A 50 11.84 14.13 -4.70
CA VAL A 50 10.65 13.27 -4.76
C VAL A 50 11.06 11.81 -4.79
N THR A 51 10.31 10.98 -4.05
CA THR A 51 10.43 9.52 -4.08
C THR A 51 9.23 8.92 -4.79
N PHE A 52 9.24 7.61 -4.99
CA PHE A 52 8.06 6.88 -5.48
C PHE A 52 6.92 6.88 -4.46
N SER A 53 5.79 6.26 -4.81
CA SER A 53 4.55 6.24 -4.02
C SER A 53 3.92 7.64 -3.87
N ASP A 54 3.18 7.91 -2.83
CA ASP A 54 2.37 9.11 -2.62
C ASP A 54 3.20 10.39 -2.33
N SER A 55 4.52 10.24 -2.23
CA SER A 55 5.44 11.35 -1.92
C SER A 55 5.26 12.55 -2.85
N GLY A 56 5.14 12.30 -4.17
CA GLY A 56 4.94 13.37 -5.15
C GLY A 56 3.58 14.05 -4.99
N ASP A 57 2.52 13.30 -4.71
CA ASP A 57 1.19 13.82 -4.46
C ASP A 57 1.18 14.76 -3.23
N PHE A 58 1.72 14.31 -2.10
CA PHE A 58 1.84 15.16 -0.91
C PHE A 58 2.67 16.42 -1.17
N LEU A 59 3.78 16.29 -1.87
CA LEU A 59 4.63 17.44 -2.19
C LEU A 59 3.91 18.47 -3.09
N MET A 60 3.14 18.01 -4.08
CA MET A 60 2.31 18.90 -4.90
C MET A 60 1.23 19.59 -4.07
N GLY A 61 0.51 18.83 -3.24
CA GLY A 61 -0.51 19.38 -2.33
C GLY A 61 0.09 20.44 -1.40
N ILE A 62 1.25 20.18 -0.80
CA ILE A 62 1.95 21.13 0.09
C ILE A 62 2.44 22.36 -0.69
N LYS A 63 2.99 22.18 -1.90
CA LYS A 63 3.50 23.29 -2.70
C LYS A 63 2.38 24.21 -3.18
N ALA A 64 1.37 23.65 -3.79
CA ALA A 64 0.24 24.37 -4.35
C ALA A 64 -0.79 24.82 -3.29
N MET A 65 -0.71 24.31 -2.06
CA MET A 65 -1.79 24.39 -1.07
C MET A 65 -3.12 23.90 -1.68
N GLY A 66 -3.04 22.74 -2.34
CA GLY A 66 -4.15 22.10 -3.04
C GLY A 66 -4.57 20.78 -2.41
N ASN A 67 -5.52 20.12 -3.04
CA ASN A 67 -6.04 18.84 -2.56
C ASN A 67 -5.22 17.68 -3.15
N VAL A 68 -4.89 16.73 -2.31
CA VAL A 68 -4.24 15.45 -2.64
C VAL A 68 -5.29 14.34 -2.69
N HIS A 69 -4.92 13.10 -3.07
CA HIS A 69 -5.86 11.97 -3.11
C HIS A 69 -6.63 11.79 -1.79
N GLY A 70 -7.80 11.14 -1.85
CA GLY A 70 -8.65 10.92 -0.67
C GLY A 70 -7.96 10.10 0.45
N PRO A 71 -8.19 10.46 1.71
CA PRO A 71 -9.15 11.43 2.26
C PRO A 71 -8.66 12.89 2.31
N GLY A 72 -7.62 13.28 1.59
CA GLY A 72 -7.13 14.65 1.46
C GLY A 72 -6.09 15.06 2.50
N TYR A 73 -5.92 14.34 3.59
CA TYR A 73 -4.90 14.53 4.63
C TYR A 73 -4.66 15.99 5.07
N PRO A 74 -5.72 16.79 5.31
CA PRO A 74 -5.58 18.23 5.45
C PRO A 74 -4.69 18.65 6.60
N LEU A 75 -4.72 17.93 7.74
CA LEU A 75 -3.84 18.21 8.86
C LEU A 75 -2.37 18.07 8.48
N TYR A 76 -2.01 16.99 7.77
CA TYR A 76 -0.63 16.78 7.32
C TYR A 76 -0.18 17.87 6.34
N ILE A 77 -0.99 18.17 5.31
CA ILE A 77 -0.67 19.19 4.30
C ILE A 77 -0.42 20.55 4.95
N MET A 78 -1.33 20.99 5.84
CA MET A 78 -1.23 22.29 6.51
C MET A 78 0.00 22.38 7.43
N THR A 79 0.24 21.34 8.24
CA THR A 79 1.33 21.34 9.21
C THR A 79 2.69 21.12 8.55
N ALA A 80 2.79 20.31 7.51
CA ALA A 80 3.98 20.13 6.71
C ALA A 80 4.32 21.43 5.92
N LYS A 81 3.29 22.11 5.39
CA LYS A 81 3.49 23.44 4.78
C LYS A 81 4.07 24.43 5.77
N LEU A 82 3.45 24.57 6.95
CA LEU A 82 3.93 25.45 8.01
C LEU A 82 5.40 25.15 8.36
N PHE A 83 5.72 23.87 8.62
CA PHE A 83 7.08 23.44 8.92
C PHE A 83 8.05 23.77 7.78
N SER A 84 7.66 23.51 6.54
CA SER A 84 8.50 23.79 5.37
C SER A 84 8.78 25.28 5.15
N CYS A 85 7.93 26.17 5.65
CA CYS A 85 8.15 27.61 5.64
C CYS A 85 9.12 28.06 6.77
N LEU A 86 9.12 27.32 7.90
CA LEU A 86 10.00 27.61 9.04
C LEU A 86 11.44 27.12 8.82
N VAL A 87 11.64 26.12 7.95
CA VAL A 87 12.96 25.57 7.61
C VAL A 87 13.42 26.20 6.27
N PRO A 88 14.39 27.13 6.28
CA PRO A 88 14.71 27.94 5.08
C PRO A 88 15.72 27.26 4.12
N PHE A 89 16.12 26.03 4.35
CA PHE A 89 17.17 25.35 3.57
C PHE A 89 16.70 24.00 3.01
N GLY A 90 17.35 23.58 1.93
CA GLY A 90 17.05 22.32 1.24
C GLY A 90 15.83 22.39 0.33
N SER A 91 15.59 21.35 -0.45
CA SER A 91 14.42 21.19 -1.31
C SER A 91 13.14 21.08 -0.49
N LEU A 92 11.98 21.26 -1.12
CA LEU A 92 10.69 21.02 -0.45
C LEU A 92 10.58 19.56 0.07
N ALA A 93 11.01 18.60 -0.76
CA ALA A 93 11.02 17.19 -0.39
C ALA A 93 11.84 16.94 0.90
N PHE A 94 13.04 17.53 0.98
CA PHE A 94 13.88 17.42 2.17
C PHE A 94 13.21 18.01 3.42
N ARG A 95 12.65 19.21 3.30
CA ARG A 95 11.98 19.88 4.43
C ARG A 95 10.78 19.09 4.94
N VAL A 96 9.99 18.51 4.04
CA VAL A 96 8.84 17.68 4.39
C VAL A 96 9.30 16.34 4.99
N SER A 97 10.36 15.72 4.46
CA SER A 97 10.96 14.52 5.05
C SER A 97 11.53 14.77 6.45
N LEU A 98 12.15 15.94 6.69
CA LEU A 98 12.55 16.35 8.04
C LEU A 98 11.36 16.49 9.00
N TYR A 99 10.24 17.03 8.52
CA TYR A 99 9.00 17.12 9.31
C TYR A 99 8.50 15.72 9.68
N THR A 100 8.49 14.79 8.72
CA THR A 100 8.07 13.40 8.96
C THR A 100 8.99 12.72 9.99
N GLY A 101 10.31 12.89 9.87
CA GLY A 101 11.31 12.39 10.84
C GLY A 101 11.18 13.01 12.25
N LEU A 102 10.80 14.28 12.34
CA LEU A 102 10.48 14.95 13.61
C LEU A 102 9.30 14.26 14.31
N LEU A 103 8.21 14.04 13.59
CA LEU A 103 7.02 13.36 14.11
C LEU A 103 7.33 11.91 14.55
N ALA A 104 8.15 11.20 13.79
CA ALA A 104 8.60 9.85 14.12
C ALA A 104 9.40 9.84 15.42
N SER A 105 10.28 10.81 15.61
CA SER A 105 11.10 10.92 16.84
C SER A 105 10.23 11.24 18.06
N VAL A 106 9.20 12.05 17.89
CA VAL A 106 8.19 12.29 18.94
C VAL A 106 7.44 11.00 19.25
N SER A 107 7.04 10.24 18.22
CA SER A 107 6.34 8.95 18.38
C SER A 107 7.17 7.95 19.18
N ALA A 108 8.47 7.84 18.92
CA ALA A 108 9.39 7.02 19.71
C ALA A 108 9.42 7.40 21.19
N CYS A 109 9.44 8.71 21.49
CA CYS A 109 9.37 9.22 22.87
C CYS A 109 8.03 8.90 23.55
N LEU A 110 6.92 8.93 22.79
CA LEU A 110 5.60 8.56 23.31
C LEU A 110 5.50 7.05 23.59
N VAL A 111 6.06 6.21 22.73
CA VAL A 111 6.17 4.75 22.96
C VAL A 111 6.99 4.45 24.22
N TYR A 112 8.17 5.10 24.39
CA TYR A 112 8.91 5.05 25.66
C TYR A 112 8.00 5.35 26.85
N TRP A 113 7.21 6.43 26.76
CA TRP A 113 6.35 6.87 27.84
C TRP A 113 5.24 5.87 28.16
N ILE A 114 4.61 5.28 27.14
CA ILE A 114 3.59 4.23 27.29
C ILE A 114 4.17 3.04 28.08
N VAL A 115 5.31 2.50 27.63
CA VAL A 115 5.95 1.35 28.29
C VAL A 115 6.38 1.70 29.71
N TYR A 116 7.02 2.86 29.92
CA TYR A 116 7.39 3.32 31.25
C TYR A 116 6.18 3.41 32.18
N ARG A 117 5.05 3.89 31.70
CA ARG A 117 3.82 4.02 32.51
C ARG A 117 3.21 2.67 32.87
N LEU A 118 3.27 1.71 31.98
CA LEU A 118 2.65 0.39 32.19
C LEU A 118 3.57 -0.61 32.88
N ALA A 119 4.86 -0.64 32.53
CA ALA A 119 5.83 -1.60 33.07
C ALA A 119 6.75 -1.00 34.16
N HIS A 120 6.75 0.33 34.37
CA HIS A 120 7.67 1.04 35.26
C HIS A 120 9.16 0.79 34.98
N SER A 121 9.51 0.42 33.74
CA SER A 121 10.86 0.13 33.26
C SER A 121 11.33 1.22 32.32
N ARG A 122 12.41 1.94 32.70
CA ARG A 122 13.05 2.93 31.83
C ARG A 122 13.75 2.23 30.64
N ILE A 123 14.45 1.14 30.93
CA ILE A 123 15.19 0.36 29.95
C ILE A 123 14.21 -0.24 28.93
N GLY A 124 13.13 -0.87 29.40
CA GLY A 124 12.06 -1.35 28.54
C GLY A 124 11.43 -0.24 27.69
N GLY A 125 11.25 0.96 28.25
CA GLY A 125 10.77 2.12 27.51
C GLY A 125 11.72 2.55 26.39
N VAL A 126 13.04 2.68 26.68
CA VAL A 126 14.04 3.06 25.67
C VAL A 126 14.13 1.98 24.57
N ALA A 127 14.18 0.71 24.96
CA ALA A 127 14.20 -0.39 24.01
C ALA A 127 12.98 -0.36 23.08
N ALA A 128 11.77 -0.13 23.62
CA ALA A 128 10.55 -0.01 22.81
C ALA A 128 10.58 1.20 21.88
N GLY A 129 10.99 2.37 22.38
CA GLY A 129 11.08 3.59 21.57
C GLY A 129 12.07 3.44 20.41
N LEU A 130 13.25 2.86 20.66
CA LEU A 130 14.25 2.57 19.62
C LEU A 130 13.78 1.47 18.66
N ALA A 131 13.16 0.40 19.20
CA ALA A 131 12.62 -0.68 18.36
C ALA A 131 11.58 -0.14 17.39
N PHE A 132 10.69 0.74 17.82
CA PHE A 132 9.70 1.37 16.94
C PHE A 132 10.36 2.33 15.95
N ALA A 133 11.22 3.24 16.42
CA ALA A 133 11.88 4.23 15.57
C ALA A 133 12.68 3.61 14.42
N PHE A 134 13.28 2.42 14.66
CA PHE A 134 14.18 1.74 13.71
C PHE A 134 13.63 0.42 13.20
N SER A 135 12.34 0.10 13.41
CA SER A 135 11.66 -0.95 12.65
C SER A 135 11.70 -0.58 11.17
N TYR A 136 11.90 -1.57 10.30
CA TYR A 136 12.15 -1.33 8.88
C TYR A 136 11.10 -0.43 8.23
N THR A 137 9.84 -0.80 8.36
CA THR A 137 8.73 -0.10 7.71
C THR A 137 8.55 1.31 8.27
N PHE A 138 8.56 1.49 9.60
CA PHE A 138 8.36 2.81 10.18
C PHE A 138 9.53 3.75 9.88
N PHE A 139 10.76 3.25 9.94
CA PHE A 139 11.94 4.02 9.59
C PHE A 139 11.90 4.47 8.12
N TYR A 140 11.55 3.55 7.19
CA TYR A 140 11.39 3.86 5.77
C TYR A 140 10.37 4.98 5.55
N GLN A 141 9.17 4.87 6.15
CA GLN A 141 8.09 5.85 6.01
C GLN A 141 8.42 7.19 6.69
N SER A 142 9.37 7.20 7.60
CA SER A 142 9.75 8.40 8.37
C SER A 142 10.82 9.26 7.68
N VAL A 143 11.45 8.76 6.62
CA VAL A 143 12.50 9.50 5.87
C VAL A 143 12.02 10.03 4.52
N ILE A 144 10.75 9.84 4.20
CA ILE A 144 10.07 10.33 2.99
C ILE A 144 8.84 11.18 3.35
N PRO A 145 8.31 12.00 2.44
CA PRO A 145 7.04 12.69 2.62
C PRO A 145 5.88 11.71 2.75
N GLU A 146 5.45 11.40 4.01
CA GLU A 146 4.38 10.44 4.29
C GLU A 146 3.64 10.75 5.60
N THR A 147 2.38 10.33 5.68
CA THR A 147 1.44 10.71 6.74
C THR A 147 1.49 9.83 7.98
N TYR A 148 2.14 8.66 7.93
CA TYR A 148 2.07 7.62 8.98
C TYR A 148 2.73 8.02 10.29
N SER A 149 3.79 8.83 10.25
CA SER A 149 4.43 9.34 11.46
C SER A 149 3.49 10.24 12.27
N LEU A 150 2.63 11.03 11.61
CA LEU A 150 1.61 11.84 12.27
C LEU A 150 0.50 10.97 12.86
N SER A 151 0.03 9.95 12.13
CA SER A 151 -0.97 8.99 12.61
C SER A 151 -0.52 8.29 13.89
N THR A 152 0.68 7.70 13.88
CA THR A 152 1.21 6.97 15.05
C THR A 152 1.43 7.89 16.25
N MET A 153 1.89 9.13 16.02
CA MET A 153 2.03 10.13 17.09
C MET A 153 0.67 10.44 17.74
N LEU A 154 -0.36 10.70 16.95
CA LEU A 154 -1.69 11.02 17.49
C LEU A 154 -2.32 9.83 18.22
N ILE A 155 -2.18 8.62 17.71
CA ILE A 155 -2.65 7.40 18.38
C ILE A 155 -1.90 7.17 19.70
N ALA A 156 -0.58 7.39 19.75
CA ALA A 156 0.19 7.30 20.99
C ALA A 156 -0.27 8.35 22.02
N ILE A 157 -0.60 9.57 21.58
CA ILE A 157 -1.21 10.59 22.43
C ILE A 157 -2.55 10.12 22.99
N MET A 158 -3.41 9.53 22.15
CA MET A 158 -4.70 8.98 22.59
C MET A 158 -4.53 7.90 23.65
N ILE A 159 -3.59 6.96 23.47
CA ILE A 159 -3.28 5.93 24.48
C ILE A 159 -2.83 6.57 25.79
N ILE A 160 -1.92 7.54 25.73
CA ILE A 160 -1.42 8.25 26.92
C ILE A 160 -2.55 9.00 27.64
N MET A 161 -3.45 9.63 26.89
CA MET A 161 -4.57 10.36 27.47
C MET A 161 -5.61 9.43 28.11
N ALA A 162 -5.88 8.27 27.53
CA ALA A 162 -6.71 7.25 28.14
C ALA A 162 -6.12 6.74 29.47
N LEU A 163 -4.82 6.43 29.50
CA LEU A 163 -4.11 6.03 30.72
C LEU A 163 -4.03 7.16 31.76
N ARG A 164 -3.92 8.42 31.31
CA ARG A 164 -3.93 9.60 32.18
C ARG A 164 -5.31 9.82 32.79
N TRP A 165 -6.36 9.70 32.00
CA TRP A 165 -7.74 9.82 32.46
C TRP A 165 -8.03 8.83 33.60
N GLU A 166 -7.78 7.56 33.40
CA GLU A 166 -7.95 6.54 34.46
C GLU A 166 -7.19 6.87 35.72
N ARG A 167 -5.92 7.27 35.59
CA ARG A 167 -5.09 7.59 36.73
C ARG A 167 -5.59 8.81 37.51
N MET A 168 -6.02 9.85 36.80
CA MET A 168 -6.53 11.07 37.44
C MET A 168 -7.86 10.82 38.12
N LEU A 169 -8.72 10.02 37.49
CA LEU A 169 -9.99 9.58 38.05
C LEU A 169 -9.79 8.77 39.33
N ASN A 170 -8.90 7.76 39.30
CA ASN A 170 -8.55 6.97 40.49
C ASN A 170 -7.86 7.78 41.61
N ALA A 171 -7.26 8.92 41.29
CA ALA A 171 -6.67 9.85 42.22
C ALA A 171 -7.67 10.89 42.75
N GLY A 172 -8.94 10.83 42.38
CA GLY A 172 -9.98 11.79 42.74
C GLY A 172 -9.84 13.18 42.09
N ARG A 173 -8.97 13.31 41.04
CA ARG A 173 -8.71 14.57 40.34
C ARG A 173 -9.60 14.71 39.14
N LYS A 174 -10.91 14.94 39.35
CA LYS A 174 -11.92 14.93 38.29
C LYS A 174 -11.60 15.91 37.17
N GLU A 175 -11.30 17.16 37.45
CA GLU A 175 -10.98 18.16 36.42
C GLU A 175 -9.80 17.74 35.53
N SER A 176 -8.74 17.19 36.12
CA SER A 176 -7.59 16.68 35.38
C SER A 176 -7.94 15.44 34.55
N ALA A 177 -8.89 14.64 35.01
CA ALA A 177 -9.44 13.51 34.25
C ALA A 177 -10.26 14.00 33.05
N ASP A 178 -11.20 14.93 33.27
CA ASP A 178 -12.03 15.56 32.23
C ASP A 178 -11.15 16.21 31.14
N ASN A 179 -10.11 16.94 31.53
CA ASN A 179 -9.17 17.55 30.60
C ASN A 179 -8.41 16.49 29.76
N ALA A 180 -8.11 15.31 30.32
CA ALA A 180 -7.51 14.22 29.55
C ALA A 180 -8.48 13.65 28.49
N LEU A 181 -9.79 13.55 28.80
CA LEU A 181 -10.81 13.15 27.83
C LEU A 181 -10.97 14.20 26.70
N CYS A 182 -10.90 15.49 27.04
CA CYS A 182 -10.95 16.55 26.03
C CYS A 182 -9.75 16.47 25.05
N ILE A 183 -8.53 16.27 25.58
CA ILE A 183 -7.33 16.12 24.75
C ILE A 183 -7.41 14.84 23.92
N PHE A 184 -7.94 13.74 24.47
CA PHE A 184 -8.21 12.52 23.73
C PHE A 184 -9.16 12.78 22.55
N ALA A 185 -10.27 13.46 22.79
CA ALA A 185 -11.25 13.77 21.76
C ALA A 185 -10.68 14.70 20.67
N LEU A 186 -9.89 15.69 21.06
CA LEU A 186 -9.16 16.55 20.12
C LEU A 186 -8.19 15.72 19.25
N ALA A 187 -7.38 14.86 19.88
CA ALA A 187 -6.44 14.01 19.17
C ALA A 187 -7.15 13.04 18.22
N LEU A 188 -8.32 12.53 18.59
CA LEU A 188 -9.16 11.71 17.72
C LEU A 188 -9.65 12.50 16.48
N GLY A 189 -10.16 13.71 16.65
CA GLY A 189 -10.58 14.57 15.53
C GLY A 189 -9.41 14.92 14.60
N LEU A 190 -8.26 15.28 15.17
CA LEU A 190 -7.04 15.54 14.42
C LEU A 190 -6.54 14.27 13.69
N SER A 191 -6.64 13.11 14.33
CA SER A 191 -6.26 11.83 13.71
C SER A 191 -7.13 11.49 12.50
N LEU A 192 -8.44 11.71 12.58
CA LEU A 192 -9.37 11.59 11.45
C LEU A 192 -9.03 12.57 10.32
N SER A 193 -8.66 13.81 10.65
CA SER A 193 -8.22 14.80 9.67
C SER A 193 -6.87 14.47 9.02
N ASN A 194 -6.20 13.42 9.50
CA ASN A 194 -4.99 12.86 8.90
C ASN A 194 -5.26 11.53 8.21
N HIS A 195 -5.81 10.53 8.90
CA HIS A 195 -6.06 9.21 8.33
C HIS A 195 -7.21 8.50 9.05
N PHE A 196 -8.12 7.87 8.31
CA PHE A 196 -9.32 7.25 8.88
C PHE A 196 -9.06 5.90 9.60
N SER A 197 -7.86 5.31 9.49
CA SER A 197 -7.52 4.04 10.14
C SER A 197 -7.76 4.05 11.66
N VAL A 198 -7.69 5.22 12.29
CA VAL A 198 -7.97 5.40 13.71
C VAL A 198 -9.38 4.92 14.13
N LEU A 199 -10.36 4.92 13.21
CA LEU A 199 -11.71 4.44 13.48
C LEU A 199 -11.73 2.96 13.87
N PHE A 200 -10.87 2.16 13.29
CA PHE A 200 -10.82 0.72 13.56
C PHE A 200 -10.36 0.41 14.97
N ILE A 201 -9.51 1.24 15.58
CA ILE A 201 -9.01 1.01 16.94
C ILE A 201 -9.89 1.62 18.03
N LEU A 202 -10.91 2.41 17.70
CA LEU A 202 -11.81 3.03 18.67
C LEU A 202 -12.51 2.04 19.61
N PRO A 203 -12.96 0.85 19.17
CA PRO A 203 -13.59 -0.11 20.07
C PRO A 203 -12.70 -0.50 21.25
N ALA A 204 -11.35 -0.50 21.11
CA ALA A 204 -10.44 -0.75 22.21
C ALA A 204 -10.52 0.36 23.28
N PHE A 205 -10.66 1.62 22.86
CA PHE A 205 -10.82 2.74 23.80
C PHE A 205 -12.18 2.73 24.49
N PHE A 206 -13.25 2.34 23.78
CA PHE A 206 -14.56 2.11 24.41
C PHE A 206 -14.50 1.02 25.47
N PHE A 207 -13.85 -0.12 25.16
CA PHE A 207 -13.61 -1.19 26.12
C PHE A 207 -12.85 -0.65 27.34
N PHE A 208 -11.77 0.11 27.14
CA PHE A 208 -10.96 0.68 28.20
C PHE A 208 -11.76 1.66 29.08
N ALA A 209 -12.61 2.48 28.47
CA ALA A 209 -13.50 3.40 29.18
C ALA A 209 -14.57 2.66 29.97
N ALA A 210 -15.16 1.62 29.40
CA ALA A 210 -16.18 0.79 30.04
C ALA A 210 -15.63 0.06 31.27
N ASP A 211 -14.44 -0.54 31.16
CA ASP A 211 -13.78 -1.24 32.27
C ASP A 211 -13.23 -0.28 33.34
N THR A 212 -13.00 1.00 32.98
CA THR A 212 -12.58 2.01 33.98
C THR A 212 -13.77 2.59 34.73
N ASN A 213 -14.59 3.35 34.06
CA ASN A 213 -15.83 3.97 34.56
C ASN A 213 -16.61 4.59 33.40
N TRP A 214 -17.49 3.81 32.74
CA TRP A 214 -18.25 4.29 31.58
C TRP A 214 -19.18 5.45 31.91
N ARG A 215 -19.76 5.47 33.16
CA ARG A 215 -20.67 6.53 33.59
C ARG A 215 -19.98 7.89 33.67
N GLU A 216 -18.75 7.91 34.16
CA GLU A 216 -17.94 9.13 34.22
C GLU A 216 -17.40 9.54 32.85
N ALA A 217 -16.97 8.54 32.03
CA ALA A 217 -16.50 8.82 30.66
C ALA A 217 -17.58 9.49 29.79
N PHE A 218 -18.81 8.98 29.86
CA PHE A 218 -19.93 9.45 29.04
C PHE A 218 -20.95 10.29 29.82
N ALA A 219 -20.58 10.85 30.99
CA ALA A 219 -21.39 11.83 31.66
C ALA A 219 -21.73 12.99 30.73
N PRO A 220 -22.98 13.52 30.73
CA PRO A 220 -23.41 14.56 29.77
C PRO A 220 -22.44 15.73 29.66
N ARG A 221 -21.91 16.19 30.79
CA ARG A 221 -20.90 17.27 30.84
C ARG A 221 -19.63 16.90 30.06
N ASN A 222 -19.10 15.70 30.25
CA ASN A 222 -17.90 15.24 29.59
C ASN A 222 -18.15 14.99 28.11
N LEU A 223 -19.31 14.40 27.77
CA LEU A 223 -19.70 14.15 26.40
C LEU A 223 -19.79 15.45 25.57
N ILE A 224 -20.45 16.48 26.09
CA ILE A 224 -20.54 17.80 25.41
C ILE A 224 -19.14 18.39 25.18
N ARG A 225 -18.27 18.35 26.18
CA ARG A 225 -16.88 18.82 26.05
C ARG A 225 -16.09 18.01 25.04
N MET A 226 -16.20 16.67 25.09
CA MET A 226 -15.54 15.79 24.12
C MET A 226 -16.02 16.06 22.70
N ILE A 227 -17.32 16.24 22.47
CA ILE A 227 -17.89 16.58 21.15
C ILE A 227 -17.30 17.92 20.66
N ALA A 228 -17.22 18.93 21.52
CA ALA A 228 -16.66 20.23 21.15
C ALA A 228 -15.17 20.12 20.76
N PHE A 229 -14.36 19.40 21.55
CA PHE A 229 -12.93 19.20 21.24
C PHE A 229 -12.73 18.29 20.03
N PHE A 230 -13.56 17.29 19.83
CA PHE A 230 -13.58 16.46 18.65
C PHE A 230 -13.88 17.28 17.37
N ALA A 231 -14.93 18.10 17.43
CA ALA A 231 -15.28 19.01 16.33
C ALA A 231 -14.16 19.99 16.02
N LEU A 232 -13.49 20.54 17.05
CA LEU A 232 -12.29 21.36 16.90
C LEU A 232 -11.17 20.61 16.17
N GLY A 233 -10.97 19.31 16.48
CA GLY A 233 -10.02 18.44 15.80
C GLY A 233 -10.35 18.14 14.34
N LEU A 234 -11.63 18.26 13.94
CA LEU A 234 -12.07 18.07 12.56
C LEU A 234 -11.97 19.34 11.71
N LEU A 235 -11.69 20.51 12.29
CA LEU A 235 -11.60 21.77 11.52
C LEU A 235 -10.63 21.73 10.34
N PRO A 236 -9.51 20.97 10.36
CA PRO A 236 -8.68 20.84 9.17
C PRO A 236 -9.42 20.37 7.91
N TYR A 237 -10.52 19.60 8.04
CA TYR A 237 -11.32 19.21 6.87
C TYR A 237 -11.94 20.40 6.11
N LEU A 238 -12.13 21.55 6.74
CA LEU A 238 -12.59 22.77 6.06
C LEU A 238 -11.55 23.32 5.08
N TYR A 239 -10.29 22.95 5.24
CA TYR A 239 -9.23 23.29 4.28
C TYR A 239 -9.56 22.76 2.87
N ILE A 240 -10.09 21.54 2.76
CA ILE A 240 -10.31 20.84 1.49
C ILE A 240 -11.20 21.66 0.52
N PRO A 241 -12.45 22.02 0.86
CA PRO A 241 -13.28 22.84 -0.02
C PRO A 241 -12.71 24.26 -0.22
N VAL A 242 -12.11 24.86 0.81
CA VAL A 242 -11.46 26.18 0.69
C VAL A 242 -10.31 26.14 -0.31
N ALA A 243 -9.48 25.10 -0.28
CA ALA A 243 -8.44 24.91 -1.27
C ALA A 243 -9.02 24.74 -2.67
N ALA A 244 -10.04 23.89 -2.84
CA ALA A 244 -10.68 23.67 -4.14
C ALA A 244 -11.26 24.97 -4.75
N PHE A 245 -11.95 25.80 -3.95
CA PHE A 245 -12.50 27.08 -4.41
C PHE A 245 -11.44 28.09 -4.86
N ARG A 246 -10.21 27.96 -4.37
CA ARG A 246 -9.09 28.84 -4.81
C ARG A 246 -8.52 28.46 -6.17
N GLY A 247 -8.91 27.35 -6.76
CA GLY A 247 -8.41 26.85 -8.03
C GLY A 247 -6.88 26.63 -8.04
N PRO A 248 -6.33 25.83 -7.10
CA PRO A 248 -4.88 25.62 -7.02
C PRO A 248 -4.38 24.88 -8.26
N ALA A 249 -3.09 25.01 -8.57
CA ALA A 249 -2.44 24.31 -9.68
C ALA A 249 -2.53 22.76 -9.56
N TYR A 250 -2.80 22.25 -8.38
CA TYR A 250 -3.03 20.83 -8.12
C TYR A 250 -4.27 20.67 -7.24
N ASN A 251 -5.32 19.99 -7.73
CA ASN A 251 -6.61 19.87 -7.08
C ASN A 251 -7.24 18.49 -7.34
N TYR A 252 -6.73 17.46 -6.68
CA TYR A 252 -7.22 16.09 -6.85
C TYR A 252 -8.71 15.97 -6.46
N GLY A 253 -9.53 15.44 -7.36
CA GLY A 253 -10.95 15.18 -7.12
C GLY A 253 -11.85 16.41 -7.12
N ASP A 254 -11.30 17.60 -7.27
CA ASP A 254 -12.02 18.89 -7.26
C ASP A 254 -13.17 18.93 -6.23
N PRO A 255 -12.88 18.86 -4.91
CA PRO A 255 -13.90 18.77 -3.86
C PRO A 255 -14.56 20.14 -3.59
N SER A 256 -14.94 20.87 -4.65
CA SER A 256 -15.57 22.20 -4.61
C SER A 256 -17.07 22.15 -4.30
N THR A 257 -17.73 20.99 -4.45
CA THR A 257 -19.12 20.81 -4.07
C THR A 257 -19.25 19.95 -2.82
N LEU A 258 -20.35 20.10 -2.06
CA LEU A 258 -20.60 19.32 -0.84
C LEU A 258 -20.54 17.79 -1.09
N ILE A 259 -21.07 17.33 -2.22
CA ILE A 259 -21.07 15.92 -2.60
C ILE A 259 -19.65 15.45 -2.90
N ARG A 260 -18.89 16.19 -3.70
CA ARG A 260 -17.50 15.85 -4.03
C ARG A 260 -16.61 15.90 -2.80
N TRP A 261 -16.77 16.91 -1.94
CA TRP A 261 -16.08 16.98 -0.66
C TRP A 261 -16.39 15.75 0.21
N PHE A 262 -17.66 15.37 0.35
CA PHE A 262 -18.05 14.18 1.11
C PHE A 262 -17.47 12.90 0.50
N HIS A 263 -17.52 12.75 -0.84
CA HIS A 263 -16.89 11.61 -1.52
C HIS A 263 -15.39 11.58 -1.30
N HIS A 264 -14.73 12.72 -1.31
CA HIS A 264 -13.28 12.84 -1.13
C HIS A 264 -12.87 12.42 0.29
N ILE A 265 -13.46 13.00 1.34
CA ILE A 265 -13.11 12.69 2.73
C ILE A 265 -13.49 11.26 3.14
N THR A 266 -14.50 10.68 2.49
CA THR A 266 -14.96 9.31 2.78
C THR A 266 -14.34 8.25 1.87
N VAL A 267 -13.43 8.64 0.99
CA VAL A 267 -12.75 7.73 0.04
C VAL A 267 -13.77 6.89 -0.77
N TYR A 268 -14.85 7.54 -1.21
CA TYR A 268 -16.02 6.86 -1.79
C TYR A 268 -15.67 5.91 -2.93
N TYR A 269 -14.80 6.34 -3.84
CA TYR A 269 -14.41 5.56 -5.02
C TYR A 269 -13.52 4.34 -4.71
N GLN A 270 -12.94 4.28 -3.52
CA GLN A 270 -12.01 3.20 -3.11
C GLN A 270 -12.64 2.23 -2.09
N ARG A 271 -13.90 2.48 -1.65
CA ARG A 271 -14.58 1.68 -0.61
C ARG A 271 -14.82 0.23 -0.99
N GLY A 272 -14.97 -0.07 -2.28
CA GLY A 272 -15.28 -1.42 -2.74
C GLY A 272 -14.24 -2.48 -2.36
N GLY A 273 -13.04 -2.05 -1.96
CA GLY A 273 -11.99 -2.95 -1.48
C GLY A 273 -12.11 -3.33 0.00
N LEU A 274 -12.78 -2.52 0.82
CA LEU A 274 -12.87 -2.79 2.27
C LEU A 274 -13.73 -4.02 2.55
N PHE A 275 -13.21 -4.96 3.34
CA PHE A 275 -13.81 -6.28 3.60
C PHE A 275 -14.00 -7.17 2.37
N GLY A 276 -13.43 -6.79 1.21
CA GLY A 276 -13.52 -7.55 -0.03
C GLY A 276 -12.49 -8.71 -0.14
N TYR A 277 -11.55 -8.82 0.79
CA TYR A 277 -10.54 -9.89 0.73
C TYR A 277 -11.16 -11.26 1.06
N PRO A 278 -10.98 -12.29 0.22
CA PRO A 278 -11.56 -13.60 0.47
C PRO A 278 -10.98 -14.25 1.73
N TYR A 279 -11.84 -14.56 2.71
CA TYR A 279 -11.42 -15.06 4.04
C TYR A 279 -10.63 -16.37 4.00
N ARG A 280 -10.79 -17.19 2.98
CA ARG A 280 -10.01 -18.43 2.78
C ARG A 280 -8.49 -18.20 2.69
N PHE A 281 -8.05 -17.00 2.28
CA PHE A 281 -6.63 -16.65 2.17
C PHE A 281 -6.07 -15.89 3.39
N LEU A 282 -6.93 -15.58 4.35
CA LEU A 282 -6.54 -14.86 5.57
C LEU A 282 -5.43 -15.56 6.37
N PRO A 283 -5.39 -16.91 6.52
CA PRO A 283 -4.29 -17.58 7.22
C PRO A 283 -2.93 -17.32 6.56
N GLY A 284 -2.86 -17.36 5.24
CA GLY A 284 -1.64 -17.05 4.50
C GLY A 284 -1.18 -15.60 4.69
N ARG A 285 -2.14 -14.64 4.69
CA ARG A 285 -1.87 -13.22 4.94
C ARG A 285 -1.35 -12.98 6.36
N LEU A 286 -1.94 -13.63 7.35
CA LEU A 286 -1.46 -13.62 8.74
C LEU A 286 -0.06 -14.24 8.87
N GLY A 287 0.18 -15.37 8.20
CA GLY A 287 1.50 -16.02 8.19
C GLY A 287 2.59 -15.09 7.65
N ARG A 288 2.32 -14.38 6.56
CA ARG A 288 3.25 -13.38 6.01
C ARG A 288 3.48 -12.21 6.97
N TYR A 289 2.42 -11.69 7.60
CA TYR A 289 2.56 -10.63 8.59
C TYR A 289 3.45 -11.05 9.77
N PHE A 290 3.21 -12.21 10.37
CA PHE A 290 4.05 -12.69 11.46
C PHE A 290 5.48 -13.04 10.99
N GLY A 291 5.64 -13.53 9.76
CA GLY A 291 6.94 -13.73 9.12
C GLY A 291 7.72 -12.42 8.96
N SER A 292 7.04 -11.31 8.63
CA SER A 292 7.68 -10.00 8.48
C SER A 292 8.30 -9.46 9.78
N LEU A 293 7.86 -9.94 10.95
CA LEU A 293 8.44 -9.51 12.22
C LEU A 293 9.94 -9.82 12.34
N THR A 294 10.44 -10.84 11.66
CA THR A 294 11.88 -11.14 11.59
C THR A 294 12.67 -10.09 10.82
N THR A 295 12.03 -9.43 9.87
CA THR A 295 12.60 -8.29 9.13
C THR A 295 12.43 -6.99 9.89
N GLU A 296 11.25 -6.75 10.46
CA GLU A 296 10.96 -5.51 11.22
C GLU A 296 11.81 -5.39 12.49
N PHE A 297 12.00 -6.51 13.18
CA PHE A 297 12.69 -6.59 14.48
C PHE A 297 13.76 -7.70 14.45
N PRO A 298 14.81 -7.58 13.62
CA PRO A 298 15.82 -8.64 13.46
C PRO A 298 16.52 -8.95 14.77
N TYR A 299 16.70 -10.24 15.04
CA TYR A 299 17.35 -10.80 16.25
C TYR A 299 16.60 -10.61 17.57
N PHE A 300 15.55 -9.80 17.66
CA PHE A 300 14.82 -9.56 18.93
C PHE A 300 13.29 -9.70 18.82
N TRP A 301 12.76 -10.13 17.68
CA TRP A 301 11.33 -10.42 17.52
C TRP A 301 10.77 -11.40 18.57
N TRP A 302 11.60 -12.30 19.12
CA TRP A 302 11.25 -13.25 20.17
C TRP A 302 10.88 -12.57 21.51
N LEU A 303 11.26 -11.31 21.71
CA LEU A 303 10.81 -10.51 22.86
C LEU A 303 9.31 -10.20 22.81
N VAL A 304 8.69 -10.27 21.61
CA VAL A 304 7.26 -10.00 21.42
C VAL A 304 6.41 -11.02 22.19
N PRO A 305 6.49 -12.34 21.93
CA PRO A 305 5.74 -13.32 22.69
C PRO A 305 6.10 -13.32 24.19
N LEU A 306 7.36 -13.09 24.53
CA LEU A 306 7.79 -12.97 25.91
C LEU A 306 7.08 -11.80 26.63
N GLY A 307 7.10 -10.61 26.02
CA GLY A 307 6.47 -9.42 26.57
C GLY A 307 4.94 -9.51 26.60
N PHE A 308 4.35 -10.12 25.58
CA PHE A 308 2.92 -10.42 25.55
C PHE A 308 2.53 -11.30 26.75
N LEU A 309 3.16 -12.46 26.92
CA LEU A 309 2.88 -13.39 28.04
C LEU A 309 3.15 -12.72 29.39
N ALA A 310 4.29 -12.03 29.52
CA ALA A 310 4.65 -11.34 30.75
C ALA A 310 3.63 -10.25 31.15
N SER A 311 2.99 -9.60 30.18
CA SER A 311 1.95 -8.60 30.42
C SER A 311 0.74 -9.18 31.14
N PHE A 312 0.41 -10.46 30.90
CA PHE A 312 -0.71 -11.16 31.54
C PHE A 312 -0.38 -11.78 32.90
N GLY A 313 0.87 -11.73 33.33
CA GLY A 313 1.32 -12.32 34.62
C GLY A 313 0.69 -11.71 35.88
N LYS A 314 -0.20 -10.72 35.74
CA LYS A 314 -0.83 -10.02 36.87
C LYS A 314 -2.31 -10.29 37.03
N ARG A 315 -2.77 -9.96 38.26
CA ARG A 315 -4.18 -10.01 38.64
C ARG A 315 -5.05 -9.02 37.86
N ASN A 316 -4.52 -7.86 37.47
CA ASN A 316 -5.23 -6.88 36.65
C ASN A 316 -4.94 -7.11 35.16
N LYS A 317 -5.89 -7.70 34.46
CA LYS A 317 -5.83 -8.03 33.02
C LYS A 317 -6.20 -6.86 32.10
N LYS A 318 -6.68 -5.74 32.63
CA LYS A 318 -7.19 -4.60 31.85
C LYS A 318 -6.19 -4.08 30.81
N TYR A 319 -4.98 -3.77 31.23
CA TYR A 319 -3.99 -3.19 30.31
C TYR A 319 -3.54 -4.17 29.21
N PRO A 320 -3.18 -5.43 29.53
CA PRO A 320 -2.83 -6.38 28.46
C PRO A 320 -3.99 -6.65 27.51
N VAL A 321 -5.23 -6.70 27.98
CA VAL A 321 -6.40 -6.86 27.10
C VAL A 321 -6.61 -5.61 26.24
N PHE A 322 -6.47 -4.43 26.80
CA PHE A 322 -6.55 -3.16 26.03
C PHE A 322 -5.49 -3.11 24.91
N ILE A 323 -4.23 -3.41 25.24
CA ILE A 323 -3.13 -3.42 24.25
C ILE A 323 -3.35 -4.51 23.19
N LEU A 324 -3.85 -5.68 23.58
CA LEU A 324 -4.22 -6.75 22.64
C LEU A 324 -5.34 -6.31 21.68
N PHE A 325 -6.38 -5.64 22.20
CA PHE A 325 -7.46 -5.11 21.37
C PHE A 325 -6.96 -4.06 20.38
N LEU A 326 -6.11 -3.13 20.82
CA LEU A 326 -5.48 -2.16 19.93
C LEU A 326 -4.72 -2.87 18.79
N PHE A 327 -3.96 -3.91 19.11
CA PHE A 327 -3.22 -4.70 18.13
C PHE A 327 -4.15 -5.39 17.12
N LEU A 328 -5.13 -6.16 17.61
CA LEU A 328 -6.04 -6.91 16.76
C LEU A 328 -6.85 -5.99 15.84
N LEU A 329 -7.34 -4.86 16.38
CA LEU A 329 -8.13 -3.91 15.63
C LEU A 329 -7.29 -3.11 14.62
N ALA A 330 -6.01 -2.85 14.91
CA ALA A 330 -5.08 -2.25 13.95
C ALA A 330 -4.81 -3.17 12.74
N LEU A 331 -4.95 -4.49 12.89
CA LEU A 331 -4.79 -5.44 11.79
C LEU A 331 -6.05 -5.56 10.90
N VAL A 332 -7.25 -5.26 11.42
CA VAL A 332 -8.51 -5.48 10.69
C VAL A 332 -8.51 -4.84 9.29
N PRO A 333 -8.24 -3.52 9.12
CA PRO A 333 -8.33 -2.90 7.80
C PRO A 333 -7.38 -3.54 6.79
N VAL A 334 -6.16 -3.85 7.22
CA VAL A 334 -5.14 -4.40 6.32
C VAL A 334 -5.41 -5.86 5.96
N MET A 335 -5.94 -6.64 6.92
CA MET A 335 -6.25 -8.05 6.69
C MET A 335 -7.47 -8.26 5.80
N THR A 336 -8.38 -7.28 5.75
CA THR A 336 -9.67 -7.43 5.07
C THR A 336 -9.77 -6.66 3.76
N TYR A 337 -8.83 -5.76 3.45
CA TYR A 337 -8.86 -4.96 2.23
C TYR A 337 -8.45 -5.77 1.00
N ALA A 338 -9.33 -5.86 -0.02
CA ALA A 338 -9.16 -6.73 -1.17
C ALA A 338 -7.95 -6.36 -2.05
N GLN A 339 -7.72 -5.06 -2.25
CA GLN A 339 -6.73 -4.55 -3.20
C GLN A 339 -5.32 -4.41 -2.61
N ILE A 340 -5.12 -4.75 -1.33
CA ILE A 340 -3.84 -4.54 -0.66
C ILE A 340 -3.21 -5.88 -0.32
N GLU A 341 -2.05 -6.17 -0.93
CA GLU A 341 -1.17 -7.21 -0.41
C GLU A 341 -0.37 -6.64 0.77
N PRO A 342 -0.47 -7.22 1.97
CA PRO A 342 0.15 -6.68 3.18
C PRO A 342 1.67 -6.52 3.09
N VAL A 343 2.32 -7.41 2.35
CA VAL A 343 3.77 -7.39 2.18
C VAL A 343 4.21 -6.23 1.29
N LEU A 344 3.34 -5.82 0.35
CA LEU A 344 3.59 -4.72 -0.57
C LEU A 344 3.29 -3.35 0.05
N ARG A 345 2.38 -3.30 1.03
CA ARG A 345 1.98 -2.08 1.72
C ARG A 345 2.16 -2.21 3.23
N ALA A 346 3.36 -2.63 3.63
CA ALA A 346 3.71 -2.80 5.04
C ALA A 346 3.50 -1.53 5.88
N HIS A 347 3.47 -0.35 5.25
CA HIS A 347 3.21 0.92 5.92
C HIS A 347 1.83 1.00 6.62
N PHE A 348 0.81 0.26 6.17
CA PHE A 348 -0.46 0.17 6.86
C PHE A 348 -0.39 -0.61 8.18
N TYR A 349 0.74 -1.28 8.46
CA TYR A 349 0.95 -1.98 9.73
C TYR A 349 1.65 -1.13 10.80
N ASN A 350 1.98 0.14 10.52
CA ASN A 350 2.74 0.99 11.46
C ASN A 350 2.11 1.05 12.84
N GLU A 351 0.76 1.14 12.93
CA GLU A 351 0.06 1.13 14.21
C GLU A 351 0.24 -0.21 14.94
N SER A 352 0.21 -1.34 14.24
CA SER A 352 0.44 -2.65 14.84
C SER A 352 1.88 -2.84 15.26
N TYR A 353 2.87 -2.35 14.49
CA TYR A 353 4.29 -2.38 14.85
C TYR A 353 4.60 -1.51 16.06
N MET A 354 3.88 -0.39 16.22
CA MET A 354 3.94 0.41 17.44
C MET A 354 3.53 -0.41 18.67
N ILE A 355 2.43 -1.16 18.58
CA ILE A 355 1.96 -2.02 19.68
C ILE A 355 2.93 -3.19 19.93
N ILE A 356 3.49 -3.79 18.89
CA ILE A 356 4.52 -4.82 19.00
C ILE A 356 5.74 -4.29 19.74
N SER A 357 6.15 -3.05 19.45
CA SER A 357 7.26 -2.41 20.15
C SER A 357 6.98 -2.21 21.64
N VAL A 358 5.71 -1.97 22.03
CA VAL A 358 5.31 -1.96 23.44
C VAL A 358 5.53 -3.33 24.08
N TRP A 359 5.18 -4.44 23.39
CA TRP A 359 5.45 -5.79 23.92
C TRP A 359 6.94 -6.11 23.98
N ILE A 360 7.75 -5.65 23.02
CA ILE A 360 9.21 -5.74 23.12
C ILE A 360 9.70 -5.06 24.40
N GLY A 361 9.23 -3.85 24.68
CA GLY A 361 9.55 -3.15 25.93
C GLY A 361 9.13 -3.90 27.20
N PHE A 362 7.99 -4.59 27.15
CA PHE A 362 7.55 -5.44 28.27
C PHE A 362 8.44 -6.69 28.40
N GLY A 363 8.87 -7.29 27.30
CA GLY A 363 9.82 -8.42 27.29
C GLY A 363 11.15 -8.02 27.93
N VAL A 364 11.69 -6.86 27.58
CA VAL A 364 12.91 -6.31 28.21
C VAL A 364 12.68 -6.04 29.69
N ALA A 365 11.55 -5.44 30.05
CA ALA A 365 11.22 -5.18 31.47
C ALA A 365 11.11 -6.48 32.27
N PHE A 366 10.57 -7.52 31.68
CA PHE A 366 10.48 -8.86 32.28
C PHE A 366 11.87 -9.51 32.45
N LEU A 367 12.74 -9.43 31.45
CA LEU A 367 14.10 -9.96 31.54
C LEU A 367 14.90 -9.27 32.65
N VAL A 368 14.81 -7.95 32.74
CA VAL A 368 15.46 -7.19 33.84
C VAL A 368 14.89 -7.60 35.19
N TRP A 369 13.58 -7.82 35.27
CA TRP A 369 12.95 -8.32 36.50
C TRP A 369 13.42 -9.76 36.85
N LEU A 370 13.48 -10.62 35.86
CA LEU A 370 13.92 -12.01 36.00
C LEU A 370 15.36 -12.08 36.51
N VAL A 371 16.27 -11.31 35.91
CA VAL A 371 17.68 -11.21 36.37
C VAL A 371 17.76 -10.77 37.80
N ARG A 372 17.02 -9.71 38.18
CA ARG A 372 16.95 -9.30 39.60
C ARG A 372 16.47 -10.42 40.51
N ARG A 373 15.48 -11.19 40.07
CA ARG A 373 14.92 -12.29 40.86
C ARG A 373 15.88 -13.44 41.03
N VAL A 374 16.62 -13.77 39.97
CA VAL A 374 17.63 -14.86 39.98
C VAL A 374 18.81 -14.50 40.84
N PHE A 375 19.28 -13.26 40.74
CA PHE A 375 20.46 -12.78 41.50
C PHE A 375 20.14 -12.12 42.83
N GLU A 376 18.87 -12.16 43.29
CA GLU A 376 18.42 -11.50 44.56
C GLU A 376 19.24 -11.89 45.77
N ARG A 377 19.82 -13.10 45.76
CA ARG A 377 20.67 -13.62 46.86
C ARG A 377 22.17 -13.59 46.57
N ALA A 378 22.55 -13.11 45.38
CA ALA A 378 23.95 -12.97 44.99
C ALA A 378 24.57 -11.68 45.61
N ASP A 379 25.88 -11.53 45.45
CA ASP A 379 26.57 -10.29 45.79
C ASP A 379 25.92 -9.13 45.01
N PRO A 380 25.66 -7.96 45.68
CA PRO A 380 25.06 -6.81 45.03
C PRO A 380 25.78 -6.33 43.75
N LEU A 381 27.10 -6.53 43.67
CA LEU A 381 27.89 -6.17 42.50
C LEU A 381 27.57 -7.11 41.32
N VAL A 382 27.39 -8.40 41.61
CA VAL A 382 27.02 -9.42 40.62
C VAL A 382 25.61 -9.17 40.09
N GLU A 383 24.64 -8.87 40.98
CA GLU A 383 23.27 -8.48 40.55
C GLU A 383 23.32 -7.24 39.67
N TYR A 384 24.05 -6.21 40.07
CA TYR A 384 24.18 -4.97 39.31
C TYR A 384 24.83 -5.22 37.96
N ALA A 385 25.94 -5.96 37.90
CA ALA A 385 26.62 -6.31 36.65
C ALA A 385 25.70 -7.10 35.68
N ALA A 386 24.93 -8.04 36.22
CA ALA A 386 23.97 -8.82 35.43
C ALA A 386 22.83 -7.95 34.85
N ILE A 387 22.31 -7.00 35.65
CA ILE A 387 21.29 -6.04 35.17
C ILE A 387 21.86 -5.14 34.08
N VAL A 388 23.07 -4.64 34.27
CA VAL A 388 23.76 -3.80 33.28
C VAL A 388 23.97 -4.60 31.98
N ALA A 389 24.46 -5.84 32.07
CA ALA A 389 24.68 -6.71 30.91
C ALA A 389 23.41 -6.94 30.10
N VAL A 390 22.31 -7.33 30.77
CA VAL A 390 20.99 -7.52 30.11
C VAL A 390 20.46 -6.22 29.53
N SER A 391 20.66 -5.11 30.23
CA SER A 391 20.22 -3.78 29.73
C SER A 391 21.01 -3.37 28.49
N CYS A 392 22.32 -3.55 28.48
CA CYS A 392 23.16 -3.27 27.32
C CYS A 392 22.75 -4.16 26.14
N LEU A 393 22.56 -5.47 26.36
CA LEU A 393 22.10 -6.38 25.32
C LEU A 393 20.75 -6.00 24.76
N ALA A 394 19.79 -5.62 25.61
CA ALA A 394 18.46 -5.18 25.21
C ALA A 394 18.47 -3.88 24.39
N LEU A 395 19.45 -3.00 24.59
CA LEU A 395 19.62 -1.78 23.82
C LEU A 395 20.44 -2.00 22.54
N LEU A 396 21.35 -2.97 22.53
CA LEU A 396 22.10 -3.35 21.33
C LEU A 396 21.19 -3.91 20.25
N CYS A 397 20.12 -4.64 20.59
CA CYS A 397 19.21 -5.23 19.61
C CYS A 397 18.56 -4.18 18.66
N PRO A 398 17.90 -3.12 19.14
CA PRO A 398 17.39 -2.06 18.26
C PRO A 398 18.48 -1.31 17.50
N LEU A 399 19.68 -1.19 18.04
CA LEU A 399 20.83 -0.61 17.33
C LEU A 399 21.34 -1.51 16.21
N CYS A 400 21.32 -2.83 16.40
CA CYS A 400 21.59 -3.78 15.33
C CYS A 400 20.54 -3.66 14.20
N ALA A 401 19.26 -3.51 14.55
CA ALA A 401 18.20 -3.24 13.56
C ALA A 401 18.51 -1.97 12.77
N LEU A 402 18.89 -0.89 13.43
CA LEU A 402 19.31 0.35 12.78
C LEU A 402 20.43 0.08 11.75
N VAL A 403 21.51 -0.60 12.13
CA VAL A 403 22.64 -0.90 11.22
C VAL A 403 22.19 -1.72 10.00
N ILE A 404 21.30 -2.71 10.22
CA ILE A 404 20.80 -3.58 9.15
C ILE A 404 19.85 -2.80 8.20
N HIS A 405 19.06 -1.87 8.74
CA HIS A 405 18.04 -1.16 7.99
C HIS A 405 18.57 0.12 7.34
N TYR A 406 19.57 0.79 7.93
CA TYR A 406 19.98 2.14 7.54
C TYR A 406 20.25 2.26 6.05
N ASP A 407 21.11 1.41 5.51
CA ASP A 407 21.46 1.43 4.08
C ASP A 407 20.26 1.15 3.17
N LYS A 408 19.24 0.43 3.68
CA LYS A 408 18.02 0.07 2.96
C LYS A 408 17.00 1.21 2.94
N VAL A 409 16.99 2.04 3.99
CA VAL A 409 16.03 3.14 4.16
C VAL A 409 16.63 4.49 3.82
N ASP A 410 17.95 4.62 3.70
CA ASP A 410 18.61 5.88 3.35
C ASP A 410 18.14 6.40 1.99
N LYS A 411 17.50 7.55 2.01
CA LYS A 411 16.99 8.28 0.83
C LYS A 411 17.78 9.56 0.53
N SER A 412 18.89 9.82 1.24
CA SER A 412 19.66 11.04 1.09
C SER A 412 20.22 11.26 -0.32
N ASN A 413 20.55 10.17 -1.02
CA ASN A 413 21.03 10.16 -2.40
C ASN A 413 20.06 9.48 -3.38
N TYR A 414 18.78 9.37 -3.01
CA TYR A 414 17.77 8.70 -3.81
C TYR A 414 17.18 9.65 -4.85
N THR A 415 17.53 9.48 -6.12
CA THR A 415 17.10 10.36 -7.23
C THR A 415 16.28 9.65 -8.31
N TYR A 416 16.05 8.34 -8.17
CA TYR A 416 15.46 7.53 -9.24
C TYR A 416 14.11 8.04 -9.75
N ALA A 417 13.19 8.42 -8.85
CA ALA A 417 11.87 8.92 -9.24
C ALA A 417 11.95 10.24 -10.01
N ARG A 418 12.79 11.17 -9.53
CA ARG A 418 13.02 12.46 -10.22
C ARG A 418 13.68 12.26 -11.59
N ASP A 419 14.73 11.44 -11.64
CA ASP A 419 15.50 11.26 -12.86
C ASP A 419 14.67 10.55 -13.94
N MET A 420 13.86 9.55 -13.55
CA MET A 420 12.85 8.93 -14.43
C MET A 420 11.85 9.95 -14.98
N ALA A 421 11.29 10.79 -14.11
CA ALA A 421 10.32 11.79 -14.51
C ALA A 421 10.93 12.81 -15.50
N ARG A 422 12.15 13.25 -15.26
CA ARG A 422 12.89 14.14 -16.18
C ARG A 422 13.13 13.48 -17.53
N ASP A 423 13.57 12.23 -17.53
CA ASP A 423 13.84 11.50 -18.77
C ASP A 423 12.57 11.32 -19.60
N MET A 424 11.44 10.95 -18.97
CA MET A 424 10.15 10.84 -19.65
C MET A 424 9.69 12.17 -20.23
N LEU A 425 9.71 13.24 -19.44
CA LEU A 425 9.28 14.57 -19.88
C LEU A 425 10.15 15.10 -21.03
N THR A 426 11.47 14.90 -20.97
CA THR A 426 12.38 15.37 -22.03
C THR A 426 12.34 14.51 -23.29
N THR A 427 11.92 13.26 -23.19
CA THR A 427 11.72 12.34 -24.33
C THR A 427 10.46 12.65 -25.11
N ALA A 428 9.39 13.11 -24.45
CA ALA A 428 8.16 13.47 -25.12
C ALA A 428 8.32 14.67 -26.05
N ASP A 429 7.73 14.61 -27.25
CA ASP A 429 7.67 15.73 -28.18
C ASP A 429 6.89 16.91 -27.58
N ARG A 430 7.01 18.08 -28.21
CA ARG A 430 6.27 19.27 -27.79
C ARG A 430 4.76 19.02 -27.85
N ASP A 431 4.06 19.52 -26.81
CA ASP A 431 2.62 19.39 -26.63
C ASP A 431 2.14 17.91 -26.55
N GLY A 432 3.05 16.97 -26.28
CA GLY A 432 2.75 15.53 -26.18
C GLY A 432 1.82 15.18 -25.02
N VAL A 433 1.16 14.04 -25.16
CA VAL A 433 0.30 13.44 -24.14
C VAL A 433 0.97 12.16 -23.62
N VAL A 434 1.27 12.09 -22.33
CA VAL A 434 1.85 10.91 -21.67
C VAL A 434 0.78 10.27 -20.80
N ILE A 435 0.34 9.08 -21.18
CA ILE A 435 -0.67 8.29 -20.44
C ILE A 435 0.05 7.33 -19.51
N VAL A 436 -0.30 7.41 -18.22
CA VAL A 436 0.34 6.68 -17.13
C VAL A 436 -0.72 5.96 -16.30
N ASP A 437 -0.44 4.73 -15.87
CA ASP A 437 -1.35 3.92 -15.05
C ASP A 437 -0.83 3.64 -13.62
N ASP A 438 0.34 4.17 -13.25
CA ASP A 438 1.03 3.89 -11.99
C ASP A 438 1.30 5.17 -11.21
N ASP A 439 0.89 5.20 -9.94
CA ASP A 439 1.15 6.30 -9.00
C ASP A 439 2.66 6.56 -8.83
N ASN A 440 3.50 5.51 -8.91
CA ASN A 440 4.96 5.63 -8.88
C ASN A 440 5.53 6.42 -10.07
N VAL A 441 4.79 6.52 -11.15
CA VAL A 441 5.21 7.25 -12.35
C VAL A 441 4.54 8.63 -12.40
N ILE A 442 3.23 8.69 -12.18
CA ILE A 442 2.47 9.93 -12.37
C ILE A 442 2.84 11.01 -11.35
N PHE A 443 2.95 10.69 -10.07
CA PHE A 443 3.25 11.69 -9.04
C PHE A 443 4.65 12.31 -9.19
N PRO A 444 5.72 11.55 -9.46
CA PRO A 444 7.01 12.15 -9.81
C PRO A 444 6.98 13.04 -11.06
N LEU A 445 6.25 12.64 -12.13
CA LEU A 445 6.11 13.44 -13.35
C LEU A 445 5.45 14.78 -13.05
N LEU A 446 4.29 14.78 -12.42
CA LEU A 446 3.55 15.99 -12.06
C LEU A 446 4.33 16.86 -11.09
N TYR A 447 4.99 16.27 -10.08
CA TYR A 447 5.83 17.04 -9.15
C TYR A 447 6.98 17.72 -9.87
N THR A 448 7.65 17.02 -10.78
CA THR A 448 8.75 17.60 -11.58
C THR A 448 8.28 18.76 -12.46
N GLN A 449 7.09 18.67 -13.07
CA GLN A 449 6.48 19.77 -13.79
C GLN A 449 6.17 20.97 -12.88
N VAL A 450 5.60 20.74 -11.69
CA VAL A 450 5.20 21.81 -10.77
C VAL A 450 6.40 22.42 -10.05
N ASP A 451 7.38 21.61 -9.62
CA ASP A 451 8.54 22.08 -8.85
C ASP A 451 9.65 22.66 -9.73
N GLU A 452 10.03 21.93 -10.77
CA GLU A 452 11.14 22.31 -11.66
C GLU A 452 10.68 23.11 -12.88
N LYS A 453 9.35 23.22 -13.09
CA LYS A 453 8.72 23.83 -14.29
C LYS A 453 9.22 23.21 -15.59
N LEU A 454 9.56 21.92 -15.56
CA LEU A 454 10.10 21.18 -16.67
C LEU A 454 8.96 20.70 -17.59
N ARG A 455 9.02 21.06 -18.86
CA ARG A 455 8.10 20.59 -19.90
C ARG A 455 6.62 20.65 -19.50
N THR A 456 6.19 21.82 -19.06
CA THR A 456 4.78 22.10 -18.72
C THR A 456 3.85 22.09 -19.95
N ASP A 457 4.43 22.03 -21.15
CA ASP A 457 3.72 21.78 -22.40
C ASP A 457 3.24 20.33 -22.56
N VAL A 458 3.92 19.36 -21.92
CA VAL A 458 3.54 17.95 -21.97
C VAL A 458 2.38 17.68 -21.01
N ARG A 459 1.33 17.05 -21.52
CA ARG A 459 0.14 16.67 -20.73
C ARG A 459 0.32 15.27 -20.15
N VAL A 460 0.35 15.17 -18.83
CA VAL A 460 0.42 13.89 -18.12
C VAL A 460 -0.99 13.47 -17.70
N VAL A 461 -1.41 12.31 -18.15
CA VAL A 461 -2.76 11.76 -17.95
C VAL A 461 -2.71 10.46 -17.16
N SER A 462 -3.43 10.37 -16.06
CA SER A 462 -3.56 9.12 -15.31
C SER A 462 -4.73 8.29 -15.81
N SER A 463 -4.45 7.03 -16.02
CA SER A 463 -5.45 6.02 -16.30
C SER A 463 -6.39 5.80 -15.12
N ILE A 464 -5.84 5.61 -13.98
CA ILE A 464 -6.57 5.31 -12.74
C ILE A 464 -7.47 6.47 -12.33
N SER A 465 -7.03 7.70 -12.63
CA SER A 465 -7.69 8.94 -12.19
C SER A 465 -8.38 9.71 -13.30
N ALA A 466 -8.46 9.18 -14.51
CA ALA A 466 -9.07 9.88 -15.66
C ALA A 466 -10.56 10.22 -15.45
N GLY A 467 -11.25 9.46 -14.58
CA GLY A 467 -12.63 9.76 -14.16
C GLY A 467 -12.74 10.69 -12.94
N VAL A 468 -11.62 11.12 -12.34
CA VAL A 468 -11.61 11.97 -11.15
C VAL A 468 -11.52 13.44 -11.56
N PRO A 469 -12.56 14.27 -11.29
CA PRO A 469 -12.54 15.68 -11.63
C PRO A 469 -11.34 16.42 -11.01
N GLY A 470 -10.76 17.37 -11.75
CA GLY A 470 -9.70 18.22 -11.24
C GLY A 470 -8.33 17.61 -11.07
N PHE A 471 -8.16 16.34 -11.44
CA PHE A 471 -6.86 15.67 -11.30
C PHE A 471 -5.77 16.26 -12.21
N GLN A 472 -6.14 16.73 -13.39
CA GLN A 472 -5.18 17.10 -14.44
C GLN A 472 -5.31 18.53 -14.96
N GLY A 473 -5.98 19.39 -14.22
CA GLY A 473 -6.31 20.74 -14.67
C GLY A 473 -7.50 20.78 -15.63
N SER A 474 -8.08 21.95 -15.80
CA SER A 474 -9.30 22.18 -16.58
C SER A 474 -9.19 21.84 -18.07
N ASP A 475 -7.97 21.84 -18.62
CA ASP A 475 -7.75 21.73 -20.06
C ASP A 475 -7.92 20.31 -20.60
N LEU A 476 -7.69 19.28 -19.81
CA LEU A 476 -7.89 17.88 -20.23
C LEU A 476 -9.33 17.40 -20.11
N LEU A 477 -10.13 17.99 -19.21
CA LEU A 477 -11.58 17.77 -19.17
C LEU A 477 -12.31 18.34 -20.40
N SER A 478 -11.76 19.31 -21.10
CA SER A 478 -12.33 19.84 -22.35
C SER A 478 -12.31 18.82 -23.51
N TYR A 479 -11.57 17.73 -23.39
CA TYR A 479 -11.53 16.63 -24.35
C TYR A 479 -12.52 15.50 -24.07
N THR A 480 -13.12 15.46 -22.87
CA THR A 480 -14.25 14.56 -22.59
C THR A 480 -15.54 15.21 -23.06
N PRO A 481 -16.34 14.58 -23.95
CA PRO A 481 -17.61 15.14 -24.38
C PRO A 481 -18.55 15.38 -23.20
N PRO A 482 -19.37 16.44 -23.18
CA PRO A 482 -20.42 16.58 -22.21
C PRO A 482 -21.33 15.35 -22.23
N GLY A 483 -21.54 14.71 -21.08
CA GLY A 483 -22.37 13.51 -20.95
C GLY A 483 -21.61 12.18 -20.95
N TYR A 484 -20.28 12.18 -20.98
CA TYR A 484 -19.49 10.95 -20.85
C TYR A 484 -19.57 10.41 -19.42
N VAL A 485 -20.23 9.28 -19.26
CA VAL A 485 -20.19 8.48 -18.05
C VAL A 485 -18.94 7.64 -18.11
N SER A 486 -18.05 7.75 -17.12
CA SER A 486 -16.86 6.89 -16.98
C SER A 486 -17.29 5.42 -17.06
N VAL A 487 -17.08 4.80 -18.19
CA VAL A 487 -17.13 3.34 -18.31
C VAL A 487 -15.77 2.85 -17.81
N ALA A 488 -15.78 2.14 -16.70
CA ALA A 488 -14.57 1.58 -16.11
C ALA A 488 -13.87 0.66 -17.12
N GLY A 489 -12.58 0.89 -17.38
CA GLY A 489 -11.75 0.00 -18.17
C GLY A 489 -11.08 0.64 -19.39
N ASN A 490 -10.47 -0.19 -20.18
CA ASN A 490 -9.65 0.15 -21.37
C ASN A 490 -10.30 1.07 -22.41
N ASP A 491 -11.62 1.23 -22.41
CA ASP A 491 -12.36 2.02 -23.39
C ASP A 491 -12.05 3.52 -23.34
N LEU A 492 -11.79 4.09 -22.15
CA LEU A 492 -11.44 5.51 -22.01
C LEU A 492 -10.07 5.82 -22.64
N TYR A 493 -9.13 4.91 -22.57
CA TYR A 493 -7.79 5.07 -23.19
C TYR A 493 -7.83 5.01 -24.67
N THR A 494 -8.48 3.97 -25.18
CA THR A 494 -8.70 3.81 -26.61
C THR A 494 -9.33 5.07 -27.19
N GLN A 495 -10.32 5.63 -26.53
CA GLN A 495 -10.95 6.89 -26.95
C GLN A 495 -10.04 8.11 -26.81
N LEU A 496 -9.26 8.23 -25.73
CA LEU A 496 -8.28 9.31 -25.56
C LEU A 496 -7.20 9.25 -26.64
N ILE A 497 -6.72 8.06 -26.93
CA ILE A 497 -5.72 7.85 -27.97
C ILE A 497 -6.32 8.13 -29.34
N ASP A 498 -7.41 7.49 -29.71
CA ASP A 498 -8.06 7.61 -31.03
C ASP A 498 -8.46 9.05 -31.38
N ARG A 499 -8.84 9.85 -30.39
CA ARG A 499 -9.21 11.26 -30.62
C ARG A 499 -8.04 12.22 -30.71
N ASN A 500 -6.96 11.91 -30.03
CA ASN A 500 -5.85 12.86 -29.84
C ASN A 500 -4.61 12.54 -30.68
N PHE A 501 -4.34 11.25 -31.01
CA PHE A 501 -3.11 10.89 -31.72
C PHE A 501 -2.96 11.50 -33.11
N VAL A 502 -4.07 11.87 -33.77
CA VAL A 502 -4.03 12.55 -35.10
C VAL A 502 -3.45 13.97 -34.98
N ARG A 503 -3.64 14.61 -33.82
CA ARG A 503 -3.23 16.00 -33.58
C ARG A 503 -2.02 16.14 -32.68
N LEU A 504 -1.82 15.23 -31.73
CA LEU A 504 -0.82 15.28 -30.70
C LEU A 504 0.02 13.99 -30.66
N PRO A 505 1.31 14.06 -30.34
CA PRO A 505 2.09 12.87 -30.04
C PRO A 505 1.57 12.23 -28.75
N VAL A 506 1.23 10.93 -28.80
CA VAL A 506 0.73 10.18 -27.63
C VAL A 506 1.74 9.13 -27.22
N TYR A 507 1.98 9.05 -25.93
CA TYR A 507 2.91 8.13 -25.28
C TYR A 507 2.21 7.37 -24.16
N THR A 508 2.66 6.16 -23.88
CA THR A 508 2.21 5.38 -22.73
C THR A 508 3.35 4.71 -22.00
N THR A 509 3.16 4.47 -20.72
CA THR A 509 3.99 3.61 -19.87
C THR A 509 3.30 2.28 -19.59
N ASP A 510 2.06 2.08 -20.07
CA ASP A 510 1.29 0.87 -19.87
C ASP A 510 1.36 -0.02 -21.10
N PRO A 511 2.01 -1.19 -21.00
CA PRO A 511 2.10 -2.15 -22.09
C PRO A 511 0.74 -2.71 -22.54
N SER A 512 -0.25 -2.75 -21.63
CA SER A 512 -1.56 -3.34 -21.89
C SER A 512 -2.46 -2.49 -22.79
N ILE A 513 -2.14 -1.20 -22.92
CA ILE A 513 -2.87 -0.25 -23.77
C ILE A 513 -2.46 -0.36 -25.24
N ILE A 514 -1.36 -1.05 -25.55
CA ILE A 514 -0.85 -1.15 -26.92
C ILE A 514 -1.69 -2.16 -27.70
N HIS A 515 -2.65 -1.66 -28.47
CA HIS A 515 -3.47 -2.48 -29.36
C HIS A 515 -2.66 -3.02 -30.55
N TYR A 516 -2.98 -4.23 -31.00
CA TYR A 516 -2.32 -4.90 -32.13
C TYR A 516 -2.40 -4.13 -33.48
N ASP A 517 -3.36 -3.21 -33.58
CA ASP A 517 -3.58 -2.40 -34.77
C ASP A 517 -2.83 -1.07 -34.78
N TRP A 518 -2.08 -0.79 -33.70
CA TRP A 518 -1.32 0.44 -33.56
C TRP A 518 0.17 0.22 -33.79
N ASN A 519 0.82 1.20 -34.45
CA ASN A 519 2.27 1.25 -34.50
C ASN A 519 2.80 1.73 -33.15
N SER A 520 3.67 0.95 -32.56
CA SER A 520 4.34 1.28 -31.31
C SER A 520 5.83 1.52 -31.55
N THR A 521 6.36 2.61 -31.02
CA THR A 521 7.79 2.93 -31.07
C THR A 521 8.31 3.08 -29.65
N TRP A 522 9.24 2.21 -29.26
CA TRP A 522 9.88 2.27 -27.97
C TRP A 522 10.91 3.39 -27.90
N LEU A 523 10.86 4.22 -26.85
CA LEU A 523 11.68 5.40 -26.62
C LEU A 523 12.27 5.43 -25.19
N GLY A 524 12.69 4.29 -24.66
CA GLY A 524 13.20 4.18 -23.30
C GLY A 524 12.08 4.00 -22.26
N PHE A 525 11.79 4.99 -21.47
CA PHE A 525 10.71 4.95 -20.47
C PHE A 525 9.32 5.21 -21.04
N LEU A 526 9.20 5.49 -22.32
CA LEU A 526 7.95 5.74 -23.01
C LEU A 526 7.82 4.84 -24.25
N VAL A 527 6.59 4.51 -24.58
CA VAL A 527 6.23 3.95 -25.89
C VAL A 527 5.34 4.97 -26.58
N ARG A 528 5.78 5.44 -27.74
CA ARG A 528 4.94 6.27 -28.62
C ARG A 528 3.96 5.36 -29.34
N VAL A 529 2.69 5.72 -29.31
CA VAL A 529 1.62 5.00 -30.00
C VAL A 529 1.06 5.84 -31.14
N SER A 530 0.80 5.21 -32.29
CA SER A 530 0.16 5.81 -33.44
C SER A 530 -0.68 4.77 -34.16
N PRO A 531 -1.77 5.14 -34.88
CA PRO A 531 -2.56 4.16 -35.61
C PRO A 531 -1.78 3.49 -36.72
N GLY A 532 -2.24 2.33 -37.11
CA GLY A 532 -1.72 1.60 -38.27
C GLY A 532 -1.72 2.44 -39.53
N GLY A 533 -0.58 2.47 -40.25
CA GLY A 533 -0.42 3.20 -41.52
C GLY A 533 0.12 4.63 -41.43
N SER A 534 0.26 5.23 -40.22
CA SER A 534 0.88 6.56 -40.11
C SER A 534 2.35 6.43 -39.71
N VAL A 535 3.26 6.75 -40.62
CA VAL A 535 4.69 6.86 -40.30
C VAL A 535 5.01 8.32 -39.98
N ARG A 536 5.18 8.65 -38.69
CA ARG A 536 5.86 9.88 -38.29
C ARG A 536 7.35 9.57 -38.02
N PRO A 537 8.27 10.50 -38.32
CA PRO A 537 9.69 10.32 -38.04
C PRO A 537 9.89 9.90 -36.56
N ALA A 538 10.75 8.95 -36.33
CA ALA A 538 11.09 8.51 -34.98
C ALA A 538 11.62 9.69 -34.17
N ALA A 539 10.99 9.95 -33.02
CA ALA A 539 11.58 10.79 -32.00
C ALA A 539 12.95 10.20 -31.58
N ARG A 540 13.85 11.02 -31.12
CA ARG A 540 15.14 10.53 -30.61
C ARG A 540 14.86 9.56 -29.47
N PRO A 541 15.47 8.34 -29.47
CA PRO A 541 15.34 7.44 -28.33
C PRO A 541 15.77 8.17 -27.06
N GLY A 542 14.93 8.15 -26.05
CA GLY A 542 15.28 8.64 -24.73
C GLY A 542 16.30 7.74 -24.03
N PRO A 543 16.81 8.14 -22.89
CA PRO A 543 17.71 7.31 -22.10
C PRO A 543 17.05 5.97 -21.77
N THR A 544 17.79 4.89 -21.96
CA THR A 544 17.34 3.53 -21.67
C THR A 544 17.77 3.08 -20.28
N ARG A 545 18.47 3.92 -19.55
CA ARG A 545 19.13 3.59 -18.29
C ARG A 545 19.10 4.78 -17.34
N LEU A 546 18.56 4.59 -16.15
CA LEU A 546 18.57 5.62 -15.11
C LEU A 546 20.00 5.90 -14.62
N PRO A 547 20.37 7.16 -14.40
CA PRO A 547 21.58 7.51 -13.68
C PRO A 547 21.64 6.77 -12.33
N GLY A 548 22.77 6.20 -11.98
CA GLY A 548 22.92 5.43 -10.74
C GLY A 548 22.38 3.99 -10.77
N ALA A 549 21.78 3.52 -11.89
CA ALA A 549 21.34 2.13 -12.01
C ALA A 549 22.47 1.10 -11.73
N ASP A 550 23.72 1.47 -12.04
CA ASP A 550 24.93 0.64 -11.84
C ASP A 550 25.63 0.87 -10.51
N THR A 551 25.15 1.82 -9.69
CA THR A 551 25.77 2.07 -8.39
C THR A 551 25.50 0.93 -7.41
N LYS A 552 26.41 0.75 -6.44
CA LYS A 552 26.22 -0.18 -5.33
C LYS A 552 25.18 0.30 -4.30
N ALA A 553 24.62 1.51 -4.49
CA ALA A 553 23.58 2.04 -3.61
C ALA A 553 22.38 1.09 -3.55
N TYR A 554 21.81 0.96 -2.37
CA TYR A 554 20.61 0.14 -2.17
C TYR A 554 19.46 0.66 -3.02
N LYS A 555 18.86 -0.23 -3.78
CA LYS A 555 17.68 0.02 -4.58
C LYS A 555 16.51 -0.69 -3.92
N ASP A 556 15.51 0.08 -3.48
CA ASP A 556 14.24 -0.50 -3.05
C ASP A 556 13.49 -1.16 -4.21
N SER A 557 12.36 -1.76 -3.91
CA SER A 557 11.55 -2.45 -4.92
C SER A 557 11.13 -1.52 -6.05
N ASP A 558 10.73 -0.27 -5.71
CA ASP A 558 10.24 0.70 -6.70
C ASP A 558 11.36 1.14 -7.65
N ALA A 559 12.55 1.43 -7.12
CA ALA A 559 13.72 1.73 -7.96
C ALA A 559 14.13 0.55 -8.84
N ARG A 560 14.08 -0.68 -8.32
CA ARG A 560 14.41 -1.89 -9.12
C ARG A 560 13.42 -2.12 -10.25
N SER A 561 12.12 -1.93 -9.97
CA SER A 561 11.06 -2.01 -10.96
C SER A 561 11.27 -1.00 -12.06
N THR A 562 11.48 0.26 -11.66
CA THR A 562 11.69 1.37 -12.58
C THR A 562 12.92 1.19 -13.47
N ILE A 563 14.03 0.63 -12.93
CA ILE A 563 15.23 0.32 -13.72
C ILE A 563 14.94 -0.71 -14.81
N GLN A 564 14.01 -1.63 -14.58
CA GLN A 564 13.63 -2.67 -15.55
C GLN A 564 12.53 -2.20 -16.53
N LEU A 565 11.81 -1.14 -16.21
CA LEU A 565 10.68 -0.64 -17.00
C LEU A 565 11.02 -0.42 -18.49
N PRO A 566 12.15 0.20 -18.90
CA PRO A 566 12.49 0.36 -20.31
C PRO A 566 12.60 -0.96 -21.06
N SER A 567 13.17 -1.98 -20.43
CA SER A 567 13.29 -3.31 -21.04
C SER A 567 11.92 -4.00 -21.16
N ALA A 568 11.08 -3.88 -20.14
CA ALA A 568 9.73 -4.41 -20.17
C ALA A 568 8.88 -3.73 -21.28
N LEU A 569 8.94 -2.42 -21.38
CA LEU A 569 8.24 -1.66 -22.46
C LEU A 569 8.74 -2.05 -23.85
N LYS A 570 10.04 -2.26 -24.03
CA LYS A 570 10.60 -2.77 -25.28
C LYS A 570 10.05 -4.15 -25.64
N ALA A 571 10.01 -5.06 -24.68
CA ALA A 571 9.49 -6.39 -24.89
C ALA A 571 7.98 -6.36 -25.22
N SER A 572 7.22 -5.51 -24.57
CA SER A 572 5.78 -5.34 -24.86
C SER A 572 5.53 -4.72 -26.23
N ALA A 573 6.34 -3.75 -26.66
CA ALA A 573 6.27 -3.18 -28.00
C ALA A 573 6.54 -4.25 -29.09
N LEU A 574 7.54 -5.10 -28.88
CA LEU A 574 7.82 -6.24 -29.78
C LEU A 574 6.68 -7.26 -29.77
N TYR A 575 6.07 -7.52 -28.61
CA TYR A 575 4.92 -8.40 -28.50
C TYR A 575 3.73 -7.85 -29.31
N GLY A 576 3.41 -6.57 -29.19
CA GLY A 576 2.38 -5.89 -29.99
C GLY A 576 2.65 -5.95 -31.51
N GLN A 577 3.93 -5.94 -31.91
CA GLN A 577 4.37 -6.11 -33.30
C GLN A 577 4.39 -7.57 -33.76
N LYS A 578 3.95 -8.52 -32.93
CA LYS A 578 3.99 -9.97 -33.15
C LYS A 578 5.42 -10.57 -33.28
N GLU A 579 6.44 -9.82 -32.84
CA GLU A 579 7.82 -10.27 -32.77
C GLU A 579 8.08 -11.09 -31.47
N TYR A 580 7.37 -12.21 -31.31
CA TYR A 580 7.34 -13.01 -30.09
C TYR A 580 8.71 -13.57 -29.69
N ALA A 581 9.60 -13.84 -30.64
CA ALA A 581 10.96 -14.33 -30.34
C ALA A 581 11.79 -13.24 -29.66
N GLY A 582 11.75 -12.00 -30.17
CA GLY A 582 12.45 -10.84 -29.59
C GLY A 582 11.90 -10.46 -28.22
N ALA A 583 10.58 -10.38 -28.09
CA ALA A 583 9.90 -10.15 -26.84
C ALA A 583 10.27 -11.23 -25.80
N GLY A 584 10.21 -12.50 -26.19
CA GLY A 584 10.52 -13.63 -25.34
C GLY A 584 11.97 -13.64 -24.84
N ALA A 585 12.94 -13.26 -25.67
CA ALA A 585 14.33 -13.14 -25.26
C ALA A 585 14.54 -12.08 -24.19
N ILE A 586 13.86 -10.94 -24.26
CA ILE A 586 13.95 -9.88 -23.28
C ILE A 586 13.26 -10.29 -21.97
N TYR A 587 12.03 -10.82 -22.03
CA TYR A 587 11.33 -11.28 -20.83
C TYR A 587 12.08 -12.42 -20.13
N GLY A 588 12.67 -13.35 -20.88
CA GLY A 588 13.49 -14.43 -20.34
C GLY A 588 14.71 -13.94 -19.56
N ASN A 589 15.24 -12.77 -19.86
CA ASN A 589 16.32 -12.13 -19.12
C ASN A 589 15.84 -11.32 -17.91
N ILE A 590 14.69 -10.64 -18.04
CA ILE A 590 14.16 -9.76 -16.99
C ILE A 590 13.59 -10.59 -15.84
N ILE A 591 12.73 -11.55 -16.11
CA ILE A 591 11.96 -12.30 -15.11
C ILE A 591 12.83 -13.05 -14.10
N PRO A 592 13.89 -13.79 -14.49
CA PRO A 592 14.79 -14.42 -13.52
C PRO A 592 15.55 -13.44 -12.64
N ASN A 593 15.83 -12.23 -13.15
CA ASN A 593 16.49 -11.18 -12.36
C ASN A 593 15.54 -10.57 -11.33
N PHE A 594 14.26 -10.48 -11.62
CA PHE A 594 13.24 -10.16 -10.63
C PHE A 594 13.22 -11.20 -9.50
N GLN A 595 13.27 -12.49 -9.82
CA GLN A 595 13.24 -13.58 -8.83
C GLN A 595 14.43 -13.56 -7.84
N LYS A 596 15.62 -13.18 -8.29
CA LYS A 596 16.84 -13.17 -7.47
C LYS A 596 16.95 -11.98 -6.51
N ASN A 597 16.26 -10.89 -6.79
CA ASN A 597 16.47 -9.62 -6.11
C ASN A 597 15.25 -9.15 -5.28
N ILE A 598 14.25 -10.01 -5.14
CA ILE A 598 12.99 -9.61 -4.51
C ILE A 598 13.04 -9.90 -3.03
N TYR A 599 13.35 -8.88 -2.26
CA TYR A 599 12.79 -8.65 -0.96
C TYR A 599 11.58 -7.75 -1.16
N VAL A 600 10.41 -8.37 -1.17
CA VAL A 600 9.08 -7.73 -1.13
C VAL A 600 8.94 -6.50 -2.04
N PRO A 601 8.30 -6.62 -3.16
CA PRO A 601 7.94 -5.47 -3.98
C PRO A 601 6.90 -4.61 -3.25
N THR A 602 7.22 -3.36 -3.01
CA THR A 602 6.23 -2.33 -2.77
C THR A 602 5.67 -1.94 -4.13
N LEU A 603 4.65 -2.60 -4.60
CA LEU A 603 4.16 -2.38 -5.94
C LEU A 603 2.71 -1.94 -5.94
N TYR A 604 2.51 -0.68 -6.30
CA TYR A 604 1.35 -0.27 -7.07
C TYR A 604 1.32 -0.97 -8.43
N SER A 605 2.47 -1.29 -8.97
CA SER A 605 2.65 -2.08 -10.18
C SER A 605 2.52 -3.61 -9.98
N CYS A 606 1.82 -4.11 -8.94
CA CYS A 606 1.42 -5.53 -8.91
C CYS A 606 0.66 -5.90 -10.19
N GLY A 607 -0.17 -4.98 -10.70
CA GLY A 607 -0.75 -5.10 -12.03
C GLY A 607 0.33 -5.28 -13.11
N THR A 608 1.35 -4.46 -13.11
CA THR A 608 2.42 -4.50 -14.13
C THR A 608 3.27 -5.77 -14.04
N TYR A 609 3.59 -6.26 -12.83
CA TYR A 609 4.37 -7.51 -12.69
C TYR A 609 3.55 -8.74 -12.99
N SER A 610 2.32 -8.81 -12.50
CA SER A 610 1.38 -9.86 -12.85
C SER A 610 1.17 -9.90 -14.37
N GLN A 611 1.03 -8.74 -14.99
CA GLN A 611 0.93 -8.58 -16.44
C GLN A 611 2.20 -9.01 -17.18
N LEU A 612 3.39 -8.66 -16.67
CA LEU A 612 4.65 -9.09 -17.29
C LEU A 612 4.83 -10.62 -17.24
N TYR A 613 4.44 -11.26 -16.13
CA TYR A 613 4.42 -12.71 -16.05
C TYR A 613 3.36 -13.31 -16.97
N ASP A 614 2.18 -12.70 -17.06
CA ASP A 614 1.12 -13.16 -17.96
C ASP A 614 1.54 -13.02 -19.41
N ILE A 615 2.09 -11.88 -19.84
CA ILE A 615 2.61 -11.67 -21.20
C ILE A 615 3.74 -12.68 -21.50
N TRP A 616 4.66 -12.88 -20.54
CA TRP A 616 5.71 -13.89 -20.69
C TRP A 616 5.13 -15.29 -20.85
N GLY A 617 4.18 -15.66 -20.02
CA GLY A 617 3.47 -16.93 -20.09
C GLY A 617 2.70 -17.09 -21.40
N ASP A 618 2.03 -16.03 -21.87
CA ASP A 618 1.32 -16.03 -23.16
C ASP A 618 2.30 -16.24 -24.34
N ILE A 619 3.46 -15.59 -24.32
CA ILE A 619 4.51 -15.78 -25.32
C ILE A 619 4.97 -17.25 -25.33
N LEU A 620 5.19 -17.84 -24.17
CA LEU A 620 5.58 -19.24 -24.03
C LEU A 620 4.46 -20.18 -24.51
N ASN A 621 3.20 -19.87 -24.18
CA ASN A 621 2.03 -20.63 -24.64
C ASN A 621 1.85 -20.56 -26.17
N LEU A 622 2.04 -19.38 -26.77
CA LEU A 622 2.03 -19.19 -28.23
C LEU A 622 3.15 -20.00 -28.91
N GLN A 623 4.30 -20.14 -28.26
CA GLN A 623 5.41 -21.00 -28.68
C GLN A 623 5.18 -22.49 -28.35
N ARG A 624 4.03 -22.87 -27.77
CA ARG A 624 3.68 -24.21 -27.27
C ARG A 624 4.64 -24.75 -26.20
N LYS A 625 5.32 -23.85 -25.47
CA LYS A 625 6.24 -24.18 -24.36
C LYS A 625 5.48 -24.21 -23.03
N TYR A 626 4.45 -25.04 -22.93
CA TYR A 626 3.53 -25.04 -21.78
C TYR A 626 4.21 -25.39 -20.46
N GLU A 627 5.18 -26.31 -20.46
CA GLU A 627 5.95 -26.67 -19.25
C GLU A 627 6.84 -25.51 -18.77
N ASP A 628 7.41 -24.73 -19.69
CA ASP A 628 8.16 -23.53 -19.36
C ASP A 628 7.24 -22.46 -18.78
N THR A 629 6.02 -22.31 -19.31
CA THR A 629 4.98 -21.46 -18.74
C THR A 629 4.65 -21.87 -17.32
N ILE A 630 4.38 -23.15 -17.09
CA ILE A 630 4.06 -23.68 -15.75
C ILE A 630 5.24 -23.43 -14.79
N SER A 631 6.45 -23.79 -15.21
CA SER A 631 7.66 -23.59 -14.38
C SER A 631 7.91 -22.12 -14.03
N SER A 632 7.61 -21.20 -14.94
CA SER A 632 7.81 -19.76 -14.71
C SER A 632 6.72 -19.19 -13.83
N LEU A 633 5.45 -19.43 -14.17
CA LEU A 633 4.30 -18.81 -13.51
C LEU A 633 4.02 -19.41 -12.12
N THR A 634 4.36 -20.66 -11.84
CA THR A 634 4.27 -21.22 -10.49
C THR A 634 5.24 -20.57 -9.50
N LYS A 635 6.25 -19.86 -9.97
CA LYS A 635 7.17 -19.06 -9.13
C LYS A 635 6.63 -17.65 -8.86
N ALA A 636 5.68 -17.17 -9.64
CA ALA A 636 5.11 -15.84 -9.50
C ALA A 636 4.41 -15.59 -8.14
N PRO A 637 3.67 -16.53 -7.54
CA PRO A 637 3.08 -16.39 -6.21
C PRO A 637 4.09 -16.17 -5.08
N VAL A 638 5.37 -16.50 -5.27
CA VAL A 638 6.45 -16.18 -4.32
C VAL A 638 6.71 -14.66 -4.32
N ILE A 639 6.42 -14.00 -5.44
CA ILE A 639 6.65 -12.58 -5.68
C ILE A 639 5.38 -11.80 -5.37
N ASP A 640 4.25 -12.26 -5.90
CA ASP A 640 2.92 -11.72 -5.67
C ASP A 640 1.98 -12.84 -5.19
N PRO A 641 1.73 -12.94 -3.90
CA PRO A 641 0.87 -13.99 -3.34
C PRO A 641 -0.60 -13.91 -3.78
N ASN A 642 -1.02 -12.80 -4.37
CA ASN A 642 -2.35 -12.65 -4.99
C ASN A 642 -2.29 -12.83 -6.51
N TYR A 643 -1.16 -13.27 -7.04
CA TYR A 643 -1.04 -13.59 -8.44
C TYR A 643 -1.87 -14.83 -8.76
N TYR A 644 -2.87 -14.65 -9.58
CA TYR A 644 -3.71 -15.71 -10.14
C TYR A 644 -3.76 -15.49 -11.65
N SER A 645 -3.37 -16.50 -12.40
CA SER A 645 -3.14 -16.35 -13.83
C SER A 645 -4.04 -17.28 -14.63
N THR A 646 -4.86 -16.70 -15.51
CA THR A 646 -5.57 -17.48 -16.52
C THR A 646 -4.61 -18.12 -17.54
N THR A 647 -3.45 -17.51 -17.75
CA THR A 647 -2.38 -18.03 -18.62
C THR A 647 -1.78 -19.32 -18.05
N LEU A 648 -1.55 -19.38 -16.72
CA LEU A 648 -1.12 -20.59 -16.03
C LEU A 648 -2.20 -21.68 -16.12
N ALA A 649 -3.45 -21.31 -15.88
CA ALA A 649 -4.58 -22.26 -15.99
C ALA A 649 -4.69 -22.85 -17.40
N ARG A 650 -4.55 -22.00 -18.43
CA ARG A 650 -4.52 -22.46 -19.85
C ARG A 650 -3.35 -23.39 -20.14
N ALA A 651 -2.16 -23.11 -19.59
CA ALA A 651 -1.00 -23.98 -19.75
C ALA A 651 -1.25 -25.36 -19.12
N TYR A 652 -1.76 -25.42 -17.90
CA TYR A 652 -2.17 -26.68 -17.27
C TYR A 652 -3.20 -27.45 -18.10
N ALA A 653 -4.23 -26.77 -18.60
CA ALA A 653 -5.24 -27.39 -19.46
C ALA A 653 -4.64 -27.93 -20.79
N SER A 654 -3.61 -27.27 -21.33
CA SER A 654 -2.94 -27.66 -22.57
C SER A 654 -2.06 -28.90 -22.43
N VAL A 655 -1.51 -29.14 -21.22
CA VAL A 655 -0.74 -30.37 -20.92
C VAL A 655 -1.59 -31.47 -20.28
N GLY A 656 -2.92 -31.30 -20.21
CA GLY A 656 -3.86 -32.30 -19.67
C GLY A 656 -3.97 -32.32 -18.13
N ARG A 657 -3.34 -31.36 -17.43
CA ARG A 657 -3.43 -31.22 -15.97
C ARG A 657 -4.70 -30.46 -15.56
N TYR A 658 -5.85 -31.02 -15.91
CA TYR A 658 -7.15 -30.34 -15.78
C TYR A 658 -7.51 -29.97 -14.35
N ALA A 659 -7.19 -30.80 -13.36
CA ALA A 659 -7.47 -30.50 -11.95
C ALA A 659 -6.72 -29.24 -11.48
N ASP A 660 -5.46 -29.09 -11.89
CA ASP A 660 -4.65 -27.89 -11.59
C ASP A 660 -5.22 -26.67 -12.31
N ALA A 661 -5.62 -26.83 -13.59
CA ALA A 661 -6.26 -25.77 -14.36
C ALA A 661 -7.55 -25.26 -13.71
N LEU A 662 -8.45 -26.15 -13.29
CA LEU A 662 -9.70 -25.79 -12.61
C LEU A 662 -9.43 -25.04 -11.31
N ASN A 663 -8.46 -25.50 -10.50
CA ASN A 663 -8.07 -24.84 -9.26
C ASN A 663 -7.52 -23.41 -9.50
N GLU A 664 -6.73 -23.20 -10.55
CA GLU A 664 -6.22 -21.86 -10.88
C GLU A 664 -7.34 -20.95 -11.40
N PHE A 665 -8.26 -21.44 -12.22
CA PHE A 665 -9.44 -20.67 -12.65
C PHE A 665 -10.32 -20.29 -11.45
N ASP A 666 -10.54 -21.19 -10.50
CA ASP A 666 -11.32 -20.91 -9.28
C ASP A 666 -10.67 -19.81 -8.45
N LYS A 667 -9.36 -19.85 -8.27
CA LYS A 667 -8.61 -18.81 -7.58
C LYS A 667 -8.75 -17.46 -8.29
N TYR A 668 -8.54 -17.42 -9.60
CA TYR A 668 -8.66 -16.21 -10.40
C TYR A 668 -10.07 -15.62 -10.31
N LEU A 669 -11.10 -16.42 -10.54
CA LEU A 669 -12.49 -15.99 -10.52
C LEU A 669 -13.02 -15.62 -9.14
N ALA A 670 -12.33 -16.00 -8.07
CA ALA A 670 -12.62 -15.50 -6.73
C ALA A 670 -12.31 -14.00 -6.58
N PHE A 671 -11.32 -13.49 -7.32
CA PHE A 671 -10.95 -12.07 -7.34
C PHE A 671 -11.60 -11.30 -8.48
N GLN A 672 -11.83 -11.96 -9.62
CA GLN A 672 -12.41 -11.39 -10.83
C GLN A 672 -13.68 -12.15 -11.25
N PRO A 673 -14.75 -12.12 -10.43
CA PRO A 673 -15.91 -12.99 -10.63
C PRO A 673 -16.67 -12.74 -11.94
N ASN A 674 -16.51 -11.58 -12.56
CA ASN A 674 -17.22 -11.20 -13.78
C ASN A 674 -16.35 -11.25 -15.04
N ASN A 675 -15.15 -11.85 -14.98
CA ASN A 675 -14.30 -11.97 -16.16
C ASN A 675 -14.83 -13.03 -17.12
N SER A 676 -15.48 -12.57 -18.19
CA SER A 676 -16.11 -13.44 -19.20
C SER A 676 -15.10 -14.33 -19.94
N SER A 677 -13.88 -13.82 -20.21
CA SER A 677 -12.83 -14.61 -20.87
C SER A 677 -12.37 -15.78 -20.00
N ALA A 678 -12.09 -15.52 -18.72
CA ALA A 678 -11.68 -16.58 -17.77
C ALA A 678 -12.78 -17.65 -17.61
N ARG A 679 -14.07 -17.23 -17.53
CA ARG A 679 -15.19 -18.17 -17.45
C ARG A 679 -15.35 -19.01 -18.72
N THR A 680 -15.09 -18.41 -19.88
CA THR A 680 -15.10 -19.13 -21.16
C THR A 680 -14.00 -20.18 -21.21
N ASP A 681 -12.79 -19.86 -20.75
CA ASP A 681 -11.66 -20.80 -20.65
C ASP A 681 -11.91 -21.91 -19.61
N LEU A 682 -12.53 -21.57 -18.48
CA LEU A 682 -12.97 -22.53 -17.46
C LEU A 682 -13.98 -23.51 -18.06
N ALA A 683 -14.96 -23.01 -18.80
CA ALA A 683 -15.97 -23.84 -19.47
C ALA A 683 -15.33 -24.78 -20.52
N ASP A 684 -14.37 -24.30 -21.32
CA ASP A 684 -13.62 -25.16 -22.25
C ASP A 684 -12.84 -26.26 -21.49
N THR A 685 -12.32 -25.95 -20.32
CA THR A 685 -11.63 -26.93 -19.47
C THR A 685 -12.63 -28.00 -18.94
N TYR A 686 -13.84 -27.59 -18.49
CA TYR A 686 -14.90 -28.52 -18.13
C TYR A 686 -15.33 -29.41 -19.31
N ILE A 687 -15.42 -28.85 -20.53
CA ILE A 687 -15.72 -29.64 -21.73
C ILE A 687 -14.64 -30.71 -21.96
N LYS A 688 -13.36 -30.41 -21.75
CA LYS A 688 -12.24 -31.35 -21.94
C LYS A 688 -12.28 -32.52 -20.95
N VAL A 689 -12.86 -32.32 -19.77
CA VAL A 689 -13.08 -33.40 -18.78
C VAL A 689 -14.49 -34.01 -18.85
N ASN A 690 -15.28 -33.66 -19.89
CA ASN A 690 -16.66 -34.09 -20.13
C ASN A 690 -17.66 -33.69 -19.04
N ASP A 691 -17.34 -32.63 -18.27
CA ASP A 691 -18.26 -32.06 -17.26
C ASP A 691 -19.17 -31.00 -17.94
N TYR A 692 -20.10 -31.47 -18.74
CA TYR A 692 -21.01 -30.59 -19.48
C TYR A 692 -21.94 -29.75 -18.60
N PRO A 693 -22.45 -30.24 -17.44
CA PRO A 693 -23.29 -29.41 -16.59
C PRO A 693 -22.59 -28.14 -16.08
N HIS A 694 -21.35 -28.26 -15.58
CA HIS A 694 -20.60 -27.09 -15.13
C HIS A 694 -20.19 -26.17 -16.29
N ALA A 695 -19.78 -26.74 -17.43
CA ALA A 695 -19.51 -25.98 -18.63
C ALA A 695 -20.73 -25.16 -19.08
N SER A 696 -21.92 -25.78 -19.13
CA SER A 696 -23.17 -25.11 -19.48
C SER A 696 -23.50 -23.96 -18.53
N ALA A 697 -23.33 -24.16 -17.21
CA ALA A 697 -23.58 -23.14 -16.22
C ALA A 697 -22.68 -21.90 -16.42
N GLU A 698 -21.36 -22.10 -16.61
CA GLU A 698 -20.43 -20.99 -16.82
C GLU A 698 -20.69 -20.25 -18.14
N LEU A 699 -20.98 -20.97 -19.23
CA LEU A 699 -21.28 -20.35 -20.54
C LEU A 699 -22.59 -19.56 -20.51
N LYS A 700 -23.62 -20.03 -19.82
CA LYS A 700 -24.86 -19.26 -19.61
C LYS A 700 -24.61 -17.98 -18.83
N ARG A 701 -23.72 -18.01 -17.82
CA ARG A 701 -23.32 -16.80 -17.09
C ARG A 701 -22.60 -15.81 -18.01
N VAL A 702 -21.66 -16.28 -18.83
CA VAL A 702 -20.97 -15.43 -19.81
C VAL A 702 -21.97 -14.79 -20.76
N LEU A 703 -22.84 -15.58 -21.38
CA LEU A 703 -23.82 -15.10 -22.37
C LEU A 703 -24.91 -14.22 -21.77
N SER A 704 -25.16 -14.27 -20.46
CA SER A 704 -26.07 -13.35 -19.78
C SER A 704 -25.50 -11.94 -19.64
N VAL A 705 -24.17 -11.79 -19.63
CA VAL A 705 -23.46 -10.51 -19.49
C VAL A 705 -22.97 -10.00 -20.84
N ASP A 706 -22.46 -10.89 -21.69
CA ASP A 706 -21.89 -10.59 -23.00
C ASP A 706 -22.51 -11.52 -24.04
N GLN A 707 -23.62 -11.06 -24.64
CA GLN A 707 -24.34 -11.76 -25.69
C GLN A 707 -23.59 -11.77 -27.05
N SER A 708 -22.50 -10.99 -27.17
CA SER A 708 -21.66 -10.95 -28.36
C SER A 708 -20.43 -11.85 -28.29
N ASN A 709 -20.27 -12.61 -27.23
CA ASN A 709 -19.14 -13.49 -27.03
C ASN A 709 -19.20 -14.72 -27.95
N GLN A 710 -18.60 -14.57 -29.12
CA GLN A 710 -18.62 -15.57 -30.18
C GLN A 710 -18.08 -16.94 -29.73
N ARG A 711 -16.95 -16.95 -29.02
CA ARG A 711 -16.35 -18.19 -28.51
C ARG A 711 -17.24 -18.88 -27.45
N ALA A 712 -17.96 -18.12 -26.63
CA ALA A 712 -18.88 -18.69 -25.65
C ALA A 712 -20.07 -19.36 -26.37
N HIS A 713 -20.62 -18.75 -27.43
CA HIS A 713 -21.66 -19.37 -28.27
C HIS A 713 -21.18 -20.68 -28.91
N LEU A 714 -19.97 -20.71 -29.48
CA LEU A 714 -19.37 -21.90 -30.06
C LEU A 714 -19.22 -23.04 -29.02
N LEU A 715 -18.68 -22.73 -27.87
CA LEU A 715 -18.49 -23.72 -26.79
C LEU A 715 -19.82 -24.20 -26.23
N TYR A 716 -20.80 -23.33 -26.11
CA TYR A 716 -22.15 -23.70 -25.66
C TYR A 716 -22.85 -24.61 -26.67
N ALA A 717 -22.68 -24.34 -27.93
CA ALA A 717 -23.15 -25.24 -28.97
C ALA A 717 -22.51 -26.65 -28.89
N ARG A 718 -21.19 -26.73 -28.57
CA ARG A 718 -20.51 -28.03 -28.33
C ARG A 718 -21.09 -28.78 -27.12
N VAL A 719 -21.40 -28.07 -26.04
CA VAL A 719 -22.05 -28.67 -24.88
C VAL A 719 -23.42 -29.23 -25.27
N LEU A 720 -24.26 -28.42 -25.90
CA LEU A 720 -25.61 -28.82 -26.33
C LEU A 720 -25.59 -30.01 -27.32
N PHE A 721 -24.60 -30.03 -28.18
CA PHE A 721 -24.41 -31.17 -29.13
C PHE A 721 -24.13 -32.48 -28.37
N ASN A 722 -23.24 -32.44 -27.36
CA ASN A 722 -22.90 -33.63 -26.57
C ASN A 722 -24.04 -34.05 -25.62
N GLU A 723 -24.91 -33.10 -25.22
CA GLU A 723 -26.12 -33.38 -24.44
C GLU A 723 -27.30 -33.89 -25.29
N GLY A 724 -27.11 -33.99 -26.65
CA GLY A 724 -28.15 -34.47 -27.58
C GLY A 724 -29.15 -33.39 -27.99
N ASN A 725 -28.94 -32.13 -27.62
CA ASN A 725 -29.82 -31.00 -27.91
C ASN A 725 -29.48 -30.35 -29.29
N GLY A 726 -29.54 -31.12 -30.36
CA GLY A 726 -29.07 -30.71 -31.68
C GLY A 726 -29.75 -29.45 -32.24
N ALA A 727 -31.05 -29.25 -31.95
CA ALA A 727 -31.76 -28.06 -32.42
C ALA A 727 -31.26 -26.75 -31.78
N GLU A 728 -30.96 -26.77 -30.50
CA GLU A 728 -30.39 -25.62 -29.80
C GLU A 728 -28.93 -25.41 -30.18
N ALA A 729 -28.15 -26.49 -30.31
CA ALA A 729 -26.77 -26.44 -30.78
C ALA A 729 -26.69 -25.74 -32.15
N ARG A 730 -27.59 -26.06 -33.06
CA ARG A 730 -27.66 -25.42 -34.37
C ARG A 730 -27.87 -23.91 -34.27
N ARG A 731 -28.80 -23.46 -33.41
CA ARG A 731 -29.07 -22.02 -33.19
C ARG A 731 -27.83 -21.28 -32.69
N GLU A 732 -27.12 -21.89 -31.74
CA GLU A 732 -25.91 -21.28 -31.18
C GLU A 732 -24.75 -21.22 -32.20
N LEU A 733 -24.61 -22.24 -33.07
CA LEU A 733 -23.64 -22.22 -34.16
C LEU A 733 -23.98 -21.14 -35.20
N GLU A 734 -25.27 -20.96 -35.56
CA GLU A 734 -25.72 -19.91 -36.45
C GLU A 734 -25.43 -18.52 -35.87
N LYS A 735 -25.65 -18.30 -34.55
CA LYS A 735 -25.25 -17.07 -33.86
C LYS A 735 -23.74 -16.84 -33.93
N THR A 736 -22.93 -17.87 -33.69
CA THR A 736 -21.48 -17.80 -33.81
C THR A 736 -21.04 -17.28 -35.16
N ILE A 737 -21.64 -17.81 -36.26
CA ILE A 737 -21.31 -17.40 -37.61
C ILE A 737 -21.77 -15.95 -37.89
N ASN A 738 -22.95 -15.57 -37.40
CA ASN A 738 -23.52 -14.24 -37.64
C ASN A 738 -22.79 -13.11 -36.89
N LEU A 739 -22.17 -13.39 -35.74
CA LEU A 739 -21.43 -12.40 -34.97
C LEU A 739 -20.15 -11.93 -35.69
N ASP A 740 -19.38 -12.85 -36.25
CA ASP A 740 -18.24 -12.55 -37.11
C ASP A 740 -18.05 -13.70 -38.12
N PRO A 741 -18.54 -13.55 -39.37
CA PRO A 741 -18.45 -14.58 -40.36
C PRO A 741 -17.05 -14.95 -40.85
N ALA A 742 -16.07 -14.07 -40.63
CA ALA A 742 -14.69 -14.25 -41.07
C ALA A 742 -13.78 -14.92 -40.01
N SER A 743 -14.25 -15.08 -38.79
CA SER A 743 -13.48 -15.63 -37.69
C SER A 743 -13.18 -17.12 -37.80
N ASP A 744 -12.19 -17.58 -37.07
CA ASP A 744 -11.88 -19.01 -36.90
C ASP A 744 -13.04 -19.76 -36.23
N GLU A 745 -13.70 -19.12 -35.25
CA GLU A 745 -14.88 -19.65 -34.56
C GLU A 745 -16.03 -19.90 -35.55
N ALA A 746 -16.26 -18.98 -36.48
CA ALA A 746 -17.28 -19.18 -37.52
C ALA A 746 -16.93 -20.33 -38.47
N THR A 747 -15.66 -20.52 -38.78
CA THR A 747 -15.19 -21.64 -39.60
C THR A 747 -15.43 -22.98 -38.91
N ILE A 748 -15.08 -23.06 -37.61
CA ILE A 748 -15.35 -24.23 -36.77
C ILE A 748 -16.86 -24.49 -36.65
N ALA A 749 -17.65 -23.43 -36.46
CA ALA A 749 -19.11 -23.53 -36.36
C ALA A 749 -19.74 -24.11 -37.66
N ARG A 750 -19.26 -23.72 -38.83
CA ARG A 750 -19.72 -24.28 -40.12
C ARG A 750 -19.43 -25.78 -40.22
N ASP A 751 -18.29 -26.24 -39.74
CA ASP A 751 -17.94 -27.67 -39.75
C ASP A 751 -18.83 -28.47 -38.78
N TYR A 752 -19.18 -27.93 -37.63
CA TYR A 752 -20.14 -28.54 -36.72
C TYR A 752 -21.55 -28.61 -37.34
N LEU A 753 -22.01 -27.55 -38.02
CA LEU A 753 -23.29 -27.56 -38.73
C LEU A 753 -23.38 -28.63 -39.81
N LYS A 754 -22.29 -28.86 -40.58
CA LYS A 754 -22.22 -29.95 -41.55
C LYS A 754 -22.41 -31.32 -40.89
N ARG A 755 -21.77 -31.56 -39.74
CA ARG A 755 -21.88 -32.81 -38.97
C ARG A 755 -23.28 -33.01 -38.40
N LEU A 756 -23.97 -31.95 -37.98
CA LEU A 756 -25.36 -31.99 -37.51
C LEU A 756 -26.37 -32.26 -38.62
N SER A 757 -25.98 -32.11 -39.89
CA SER A 757 -26.84 -32.30 -41.05
C SER A 757 -26.69 -33.70 -41.67
N GLN A 758 -25.68 -34.45 -41.25
CA GLN A 758 -25.44 -35.87 -41.58
C GLN A 758 -26.02 -36.78 -40.51
#